data_75661efaf1f1fb0bda8d3ab199d2fd31
#
_entry.id   75661efaf1f1fb0bda8d3ab199d2fd31
#
_cell.length_a   1.000
_cell.length_b   1.000
_cell.length_c   1.000
_cell.angle_alpha   90.00
_cell.angle_beta   90.00
_cell.angle_gamma   90.00
#
_symmetry.space_group_name_H-M   'P 1'
#
loop_
_entity.id
_entity.type
_entity.pdbx_description
1 polymer ?
#
loop_
_entity_poly.entity_id
_entity_poly.type
_entity_poly.pdbx_seq_one_letter_code
_entity_poly.pdbx_strand_id
1 'polypeptide(L)'
;MLSNTDHAGYFLYHSIGMYPGKEQELADATAEFAEVWAAPNDKQWGYVLLKRQDFIDYWRRIINVPKGSTTTCESVTQGMHMMMRSLPEGMLRGKRVLVAADCFPSMHFLLTGLASKMGFTLDTVPLSDGKSYVEADDYMSRWGPDVGLALLTWVTSTASARVDLAPLVAHGRAMGSLIGVDITQAAGLIPFDAMKPKVDFVMSTSLKWMCGTPGAGILYVDKALALDLEPEARGWFSQNNPFSWDLDKFEYAPDIRRFDSGTPGSVAALSSLPALRWHAGQDHAELAAWNRQLADLIIQRADGLDLPLHSPRDAAKRGGSVMLRFPDKAEAAAVVGALGVEGYSVDFRGALVRLSPGNVTAKETINTVFDITEEVMTRRRRRFAGKGPQAAQPDREGAMSSTDVLGALGAMLLSGEIRVVDCTAVLGPDTPILHLPEDFAVNTPKVEMHKISEYDANGPFFAWNWLKLGEHSGTHFDAPHHWISGKDFEDGYTDTLDVQRIVAPVNVIDCAQQAAEDADFLLTAEHVKAWEQTHGEIQPGDWVVMRTDWDKRAHDEALFLNEDPDPHEDGSHSPGPTTECMDYLLSKGIVGWGSQCIGTDAGMAGKMSPPYPAHNYLHRDNCFGLASLSNLDQLPPKGAILIAAPLKIENGTGSPIRALALVPGGR
;
A
#
# COMPACT_ATOMS: atom_id res chain seq x y z
N MET A 1 -20.16 -1.78 18.69
CA MET A 1 -21.17 -2.26 17.71
C MET A 1 -21.25 -1.20 16.63
N LEU A 2 -20.61 -1.44 15.50
CA LEU A 2 -20.69 -0.58 14.34
C LEU A 2 -22.10 -0.72 13.74
N SER A 3 -22.83 0.38 13.54
CA SER A 3 -24.17 0.35 12.97
C SER A 3 -24.11 -0.09 11.49
N ASN A 4 -25.22 -0.58 10.94
CA ASN A 4 -25.28 -1.06 9.54
C ASN A 4 -24.95 0.03 8.49
N THR A 5 -24.73 1.28 8.92
CA THR A 5 -24.28 2.43 8.11
C THR A 5 -22.76 2.60 8.08
N ASP A 6 -22.01 1.90 8.94
CA ASP A 6 -20.57 2.13 9.15
C ASP A 6 -19.68 1.62 8.01
N HIS A 7 -20.23 0.84 7.06
CA HIS A 7 -19.51 0.33 5.89
C HIS A 7 -19.91 0.99 4.56
N ALA A 8 -20.70 2.05 4.59
CA ALA A 8 -21.21 2.73 3.39
C ALA A 8 -20.11 3.24 2.45
N GLY A 9 -18.94 3.58 3.01
CA GLY A 9 -17.74 4.05 2.31
C GLY A 9 -16.75 2.96 1.92
N TYR A 10 -17.16 1.68 1.87
CA TYR A 10 -16.27 0.56 1.58
C TYR A 10 -16.18 0.25 0.09
N PHE A 11 -14.96 0.30 -0.51
CA PHE A 11 -14.69 0.10 -1.93
C PHE A 11 -13.59 -0.95 -2.20
N LEU A 12 -13.36 -1.92 -1.29
CA LEU A 12 -12.25 -2.87 -1.39
C LEU A 12 -12.67 -4.31 -1.75
N TYR A 13 -13.82 -4.51 -2.40
CA TYR A 13 -14.31 -5.87 -2.73
C TYR A 13 -13.35 -6.70 -3.61
N HIS A 14 -12.50 -6.05 -4.39
CA HIS A 14 -11.45 -6.73 -5.14
C HIS A 14 -10.36 -7.35 -4.25
N SER A 15 -10.30 -6.97 -2.98
CA SER A 15 -9.35 -7.46 -1.96
C SER A 15 -10.05 -8.28 -0.90
N ILE A 16 -10.99 -7.69 -0.16
CA ILE A 16 -11.75 -8.33 0.91
C ILE A 16 -13.23 -7.99 0.71
N GLY A 17 -14.08 -9.00 0.53
CA GLY A 17 -15.52 -8.78 0.38
C GLY A 17 -16.23 -8.60 1.72
N MET A 18 -17.30 -7.80 1.71
CA MET A 18 -18.13 -7.51 2.87
C MET A 18 -19.61 -7.78 2.57
N TYR A 19 -20.36 -8.20 3.58
CA TYR A 19 -21.82 -8.29 3.53
C TYR A 19 -22.41 -7.90 4.89
N PRO A 20 -23.67 -7.46 4.95
CA PRO A 20 -24.28 -7.06 6.20
C PRO A 20 -24.33 -8.22 7.21
N GLY A 21 -23.81 -8.01 8.42
CA GLY A 21 -23.75 -9.02 9.48
C GLY A 21 -22.51 -9.92 9.46
N LYS A 22 -21.57 -9.75 8.54
CA LYS A 22 -20.36 -10.58 8.41
C LYS A 22 -19.58 -10.73 9.71
N GLU A 23 -19.40 -9.65 10.47
CA GLU A 23 -18.62 -9.65 11.72
C GLU A 23 -19.19 -10.65 12.72
N GLN A 24 -20.50 -10.53 13.02
CA GLN A 24 -21.17 -11.39 13.99
C GLN A 24 -21.24 -12.84 13.51
N GLU A 25 -21.62 -13.06 12.25
CA GLU A 25 -21.75 -14.42 11.71
C GLU A 25 -20.40 -15.15 11.62
N LEU A 26 -19.31 -14.42 11.33
CA LEU A 26 -17.95 -14.97 11.35
C LEU A 26 -17.51 -15.32 12.78
N ALA A 27 -17.79 -14.44 13.75
CA ALA A 27 -17.51 -14.69 15.15
C ALA A 27 -18.25 -15.93 15.66
N ASP A 28 -19.54 -16.04 15.37
CA ASP A 28 -20.38 -17.17 15.77
C ASP A 28 -19.88 -18.50 15.16
N ALA A 29 -19.55 -18.51 13.87
CA ALA A 29 -19.03 -19.71 13.21
C ALA A 29 -17.67 -20.14 13.77
N THR A 30 -16.83 -19.19 14.15
CA THR A 30 -15.53 -19.46 14.75
C THR A 30 -15.69 -20.00 16.19
N ALA A 31 -16.62 -19.44 16.96
CA ALA A 31 -16.93 -19.90 18.31
C ALA A 31 -17.54 -21.33 18.29
N GLU A 32 -18.47 -21.62 17.37
CA GLU A 32 -19.02 -22.97 17.15
C GLU A 32 -17.91 -23.98 16.87
N PHE A 33 -16.98 -23.62 15.98
CA PHE A 33 -15.82 -24.49 15.70
C PHE A 33 -14.97 -24.73 16.95
N ALA A 34 -14.64 -23.68 17.68
CA ALA A 34 -13.79 -23.77 18.87
C ALA A 34 -14.42 -24.65 19.95
N GLU A 35 -15.74 -24.51 20.18
CA GLU A 35 -16.50 -25.33 21.12
C GLU A 35 -16.44 -26.82 20.75
N VAL A 36 -16.73 -27.14 19.48
CA VAL A 36 -16.75 -28.53 19.01
C VAL A 36 -15.34 -29.12 19.02
N TRP A 37 -14.33 -28.35 18.57
CA TRP A 37 -12.97 -28.87 18.44
C TRP A 37 -12.27 -29.09 19.79
N ALA A 38 -12.58 -28.28 20.79
CA ALA A 38 -12.04 -28.42 22.15
C ALA A 38 -12.77 -29.46 23.01
N ALA A 39 -13.90 -30.00 22.57
CA ALA A 39 -14.67 -30.98 23.33
C ALA A 39 -13.89 -32.31 23.45
N PRO A 40 -13.85 -32.96 24.66
CA PRO A 40 -13.10 -34.19 24.88
C PRO A 40 -13.89 -35.44 24.39
N ASN A 41 -14.11 -35.52 23.07
CA ASN A 41 -14.80 -36.61 22.41
C ASN A 41 -14.27 -36.80 20.98
N ASP A 42 -14.85 -37.68 20.19
CA ASP A 42 -14.44 -38.04 18.82
C ASP A 42 -15.35 -37.47 17.71
N LYS A 43 -16.26 -36.53 18.04
CA LYS A 43 -17.25 -36.00 17.08
C LYS A 43 -16.65 -34.91 16.16
N GLN A 44 -15.48 -34.40 16.47
CA GLN A 44 -14.78 -33.33 15.74
C GLN A 44 -14.65 -33.66 14.25
N TRP A 45 -14.24 -34.87 13.91
CA TRP A 45 -14.03 -35.28 12.53
C TRP A 45 -15.32 -35.26 11.71
N GLY A 46 -16.41 -35.82 12.26
CA GLY A 46 -17.71 -35.77 11.59
C GLY A 46 -18.16 -34.33 11.32
N TYR A 47 -18.00 -33.47 12.32
CA TYR A 47 -18.37 -32.06 12.22
C TYR A 47 -17.55 -31.32 11.14
N VAL A 48 -16.22 -31.36 11.21
CA VAL A 48 -15.38 -30.57 10.29
C VAL A 48 -15.49 -31.06 8.84
N LEU A 49 -15.59 -32.35 8.62
CA LEU A 49 -15.74 -32.92 7.28
C LEU A 49 -17.11 -32.59 6.68
N LEU A 50 -18.19 -32.62 7.47
CA LEU A 50 -19.51 -32.18 7.04
C LEU A 50 -19.53 -30.69 6.64
N LYS A 51 -19.01 -29.84 7.50
CA LYS A 51 -18.93 -28.37 7.21
C LYS A 51 -18.07 -28.08 5.98
N ARG A 52 -16.92 -28.76 5.82
CA ARG A 52 -16.12 -28.67 4.62
C ARG A 52 -16.91 -29.13 3.37
N GLN A 53 -17.68 -30.19 3.47
CA GLN A 53 -18.52 -30.63 2.37
C GLN A 53 -19.63 -29.64 2.04
N ASP A 54 -20.24 -29.00 3.04
CA ASP A 54 -21.21 -27.91 2.84
C ASP A 54 -20.58 -26.74 2.07
N PHE A 55 -19.35 -26.35 2.44
CA PHE A 55 -18.59 -25.31 1.73
C PHE A 55 -18.37 -25.67 0.25
N ILE A 56 -17.94 -26.90 -0.03
CA ILE A 56 -17.77 -27.42 -1.39
C ILE A 56 -19.10 -27.42 -2.14
N ASP A 57 -20.20 -27.83 -1.49
CA ASP A 57 -21.51 -27.91 -2.11
C ASP A 57 -22.12 -26.52 -2.42
N TYR A 58 -21.83 -25.48 -1.63
CA TYR A 58 -22.17 -24.10 -2.01
C TYR A 58 -21.39 -23.66 -3.25
N TRP A 59 -20.08 -23.81 -3.25
CA TRP A 59 -19.25 -23.43 -4.38
C TRP A 59 -19.62 -24.13 -5.69
N ARG A 60 -19.84 -25.45 -5.66
CA ARG A 60 -20.20 -26.18 -6.87
C ARG A 60 -21.54 -25.72 -7.48
N ARG A 61 -22.48 -25.24 -6.65
CA ARG A 61 -23.74 -24.66 -7.15
C ARG A 61 -23.49 -23.30 -7.79
N ILE A 62 -22.64 -22.48 -7.18
CA ILE A 62 -22.28 -21.15 -7.69
C ILE A 62 -21.62 -21.23 -9.07
N ILE A 63 -20.75 -22.22 -9.29
CA ILE A 63 -20.06 -22.39 -10.59
C ILE A 63 -20.71 -23.46 -11.50
N ASN A 64 -21.86 -23.98 -11.11
CA ASN A 64 -22.68 -24.96 -11.85
C ASN A 64 -21.94 -26.23 -12.26
N VAL A 65 -21.27 -26.92 -11.30
CA VAL A 65 -20.51 -28.14 -11.58
C VAL A 65 -21.08 -29.38 -10.85
N PRO A 66 -20.82 -30.62 -11.34
CA PRO A 66 -21.31 -31.83 -10.74
C PRO A 66 -20.75 -32.08 -9.34
N LYS A 67 -21.49 -32.81 -8.49
CA LYS A 67 -20.97 -33.30 -7.20
C LYS A 67 -19.76 -34.22 -7.41
N GLY A 68 -18.73 -34.09 -6.55
CA GLY A 68 -17.50 -34.89 -6.61
C GLY A 68 -16.51 -34.43 -7.67
N SER A 69 -16.59 -33.15 -8.09
CA SER A 69 -15.63 -32.52 -9.02
C SER A 69 -14.93 -31.31 -8.44
N THR A 70 -15.18 -30.96 -7.17
CA THR A 70 -14.61 -29.76 -6.52
C THR A 70 -14.01 -30.13 -5.18
N THR A 71 -12.81 -29.65 -4.89
CA THR A 71 -12.15 -29.75 -3.60
C THR A 71 -11.72 -28.37 -3.08
N THR A 72 -11.26 -28.31 -1.83
CA THR A 72 -10.71 -27.09 -1.24
C THR A 72 -9.22 -26.95 -1.54
N CYS A 73 -8.77 -25.72 -1.69
CA CYS A 73 -7.35 -25.35 -1.67
C CYS A 73 -7.17 -24.10 -0.79
N GLU A 74 -5.96 -23.87 -0.35
CA GLU A 74 -5.64 -22.72 0.50
C GLU A 74 -5.71 -21.39 -0.28
N SER A 75 -5.27 -21.45 -1.54
CA SER A 75 -5.22 -20.29 -2.43
C SER A 75 -5.29 -20.73 -3.89
N VAL A 76 -5.56 -19.81 -4.80
CA VAL A 76 -5.49 -20.05 -6.25
C VAL A 76 -4.09 -20.54 -6.66
N THR A 77 -3.04 -20.02 -6.03
CA THR A 77 -1.65 -20.48 -6.26
C THR A 77 -1.46 -21.94 -5.90
N GLN A 78 -1.96 -22.36 -4.74
CA GLN A 78 -1.92 -23.77 -4.33
C GLN A 78 -2.78 -24.63 -5.26
N GLY A 79 -4.00 -24.20 -5.60
CA GLY A 79 -4.87 -24.91 -6.53
C GLY A 79 -4.21 -25.13 -7.89
N MET A 80 -3.54 -24.11 -8.43
CA MET A 80 -2.77 -24.22 -9.68
C MET A 80 -1.56 -25.16 -9.51
N HIS A 81 -0.86 -25.10 -8.40
CA HIS A 81 0.25 -26.03 -8.12
C HIS A 81 -0.24 -27.46 -8.06
N MET A 82 -1.35 -27.72 -7.35
CA MET A 82 -1.98 -29.05 -7.28
C MET A 82 -2.35 -29.57 -8.68
N MET A 83 -2.96 -28.70 -9.51
CA MET A 83 -3.32 -29.05 -10.89
C MET A 83 -2.09 -29.37 -11.74
N MET A 84 -1.08 -28.52 -11.75
CA MET A 84 0.13 -28.69 -12.55
C MET A 84 0.90 -29.98 -12.15
N ARG A 85 1.03 -30.23 -10.84
CA ARG A 85 1.76 -31.38 -10.30
C ARG A 85 0.95 -32.70 -10.32
N SER A 86 -0.26 -32.67 -10.84
CA SER A 86 -1.07 -33.87 -11.08
C SER A 86 -1.08 -34.34 -12.54
N LEU A 87 -0.59 -33.49 -13.45
CA LEU A 87 -0.52 -33.83 -14.87
C LEU A 87 0.43 -35.00 -15.11
N PRO A 88 0.11 -35.92 -16.04
CA PRO A 88 1.00 -37.02 -16.41
C PRO A 88 2.40 -36.54 -16.77
N GLU A 89 3.42 -37.30 -16.35
CA GLU A 89 4.80 -36.95 -16.63
C GLU A 89 5.03 -36.76 -18.14
N GLY A 90 5.66 -35.65 -18.48
CA GLY A 90 5.98 -35.31 -19.88
C GLY A 90 4.81 -34.74 -20.67
N MET A 91 3.60 -34.67 -20.16
CA MET A 91 2.43 -34.14 -20.90
C MET A 91 2.66 -32.73 -21.46
N LEU A 92 3.33 -31.87 -20.72
CA LEU A 92 3.68 -30.51 -21.14
C LEU A 92 5.10 -30.36 -21.71
N ARG A 93 5.88 -31.42 -21.77
CA ARG A 93 7.27 -31.38 -22.27
C ARG A 93 7.31 -30.92 -23.72
N GLY A 94 8.05 -29.84 -23.99
CA GLY A 94 8.17 -29.23 -25.32
C GLY A 94 6.91 -28.48 -25.78
N LYS A 95 5.90 -28.36 -24.92
CA LYS A 95 4.70 -27.54 -25.16
C LYS A 95 4.84 -26.15 -24.59
N ARG A 96 3.94 -25.25 -24.98
CA ARG A 96 3.76 -23.95 -24.32
C ARG A 96 2.62 -24.02 -23.30
N VAL A 97 2.77 -23.27 -22.22
CA VAL A 97 1.69 -22.91 -21.30
C VAL A 97 1.39 -21.42 -21.50
N LEU A 98 0.16 -21.10 -21.86
CA LEU A 98 -0.26 -19.77 -22.27
C LEU A 98 -0.94 -19.04 -21.11
N VAL A 99 -0.47 -17.81 -20.80
CA VAL A 99 -1.07 -16.91 -19.82
C VAL A 99 -1.08 -15.47 -20.34
N ALA A 100 -1.89 -14.59 -19.77
CA ALA A 100 -1.84 -13.16 -20.09
C ALA A 100 -0.82 -12.40 -19.23
N ALA A 101 -0.28 -11.30 -19.75
CA ALA A 101 0.60 -10.40 -18.99
C ALA A 101 -0.12 -9.68 -17.83
N ASP A 102 -1.44 -9.57 -17.89
CA ASP A 102 -2.31 -9.02 -16.86
C ASP A 102 -2.95 -10.09 -15.94
N CYS A 103 -2.46 -11.34 -15.99
CA CYS A 103 -2.81 -12.35 -15.00
C CYS A 103 -2.33 -11.94 -13.60
N PHE A 104 -2.91 -12.56 -12.56
CA PHE A 104 -2.44 -12.28 -11.21
C PHE A 104 -0.98 -12.76 -11.03
N PRO A 105 -0.07 -11.92 -10.51
CA PRO A 105 1.37 -12.20 -10.51
C PRO A 105 1.77 -13.56 -9.95
N SER A 106 1.08 -14.06 -8.91
CA SER A 106 1.37 -15.37 -8.32
C SER A 106 1.22 -16.53 -9.31
N MET A 107 0.34 -16.41 -10.30
CA MET A 107 0.18 -17.42 -11.35
C MET A 107 1.40 -17.44 -12.27
N HIS A 108 1.86 -16.28 -12.68
CA HIS A 108 3.05 -16.14 -13.50
C HIS A 108 4.31 -16.63 -12.76
N PHE A 109 4.48 -16.24 -11.49
CA PHE A 109 5.63 -16.69 -10.67
C PHE A 109 5.65 -18.20 -10.49
N LEU A 110 4.50 -18.80 -10.16
CA LEU A 110 4.40 -20.26 -10.03
C LEU A 110 4.76 -20.98 -11.33
N LEU A 111 4.14 -20.57 -12.44
CA LEU A 111 4.36 -21.21 -13.74
C LEU A 111 5.79 -21.03 -14.24
N THR A 112 6.40 -19.86 -14.04
CA THR A 112 7.83 -19.63 -14.31
C THR A 112 8.70 -20.60 -13.52
N GLY A 113 8.43 -20.79 -12.21
CA GLY A 113 9.15 -21.71 -11.35
C GLY A 113 8.97 -23.20 -11.72
N LEU A 114 7.86 -23.57 -12.35
CA LEU A 114 7.59 -24.93 -12.80
C LEU A 114 8.07 -25.23 -14.21
N ALA A 115 8.27 -24.23 -15.05
CA ALA A 115 8.56 -24.38 -16.47
C ALA A 115 9.77 -25.30 -16.73
N SER A 116 10.91 -25.03 -16.12
CA SER A 116 12.12 -25.86 -16.29
C SER A 116 11.96 -27.28 -15.73
N LYS A 117 11.21 -27.44 -14.62
CA LYS A 117 10.99 -28.72 -13.95
C LYS A 117 10.08 -29.63 -14.75
N MET A 118 9.08 -29.07 -15.44
CA MET A 118 8.08 -29.81 -16.20
C MET A 118 8.39 -29.83 -17.71
N GLY A 119 9.38 -29.06 -18.17
CA GLY A 119 9.87 -29.03 -19.55
C GLY A 119 8.93 -28.28 -20.51
N PHE A 120 8.09 -27.37 -20.04
CA PHE A 120 7.29 -26.49 -20.90
C PHE A 120 7.93 -25.10 -21.02
N THR A 121 7.49 -24.32 -22.01
CA THR A 121 7.80 -22.90 -22.16
C THR A 121 6.59 -22.08 -21.70
N LEU A 122 6.80 -21.17 -20.75
CA LEU A 122 5.75 -20.20 -20.39
C LEU A 122 5.66 -19.13 -21.48
N ASP A 123 4.50 -19.03 -22.13
CA ASP A 123 4.22 -17.99 -23.12
C ASP A 123 3.25 -16.97 -22.51
N THR A 124 3.75 -15.75 -22.35
CA THR A 124 2.99 -14.64 -21.79
C THR A 124 2.47 -13.77 -22.93
N VAL A 125 1.16 -13.74 -23.12
CA VAL A 125 0.49 -12.88 -24.10
C VAL A 125 0.66 -11.43 -23.64
N PRO A 126 1.38 -10.58 -24.39
CA PRO A 126 1.62 -9.19 -23.98
C PRO A 126 0.35 -8.34 -24.11
N LEU A 127 0.37 -7.20 -23.43
CA LEU A 127 -0.60 -6.14 -23.70
C LEU A 127 -0.31 -5.54 -25.08
N SER A 128 -1.33 -5.41 -25.91
CA SER A 128 -1.23 -4.65 -27.17
C SER A 128 -1.00 -3.16 -26.89
N ASP A 129 -0.33 -2.46 -27.80
CA ASP A 129 0.00 -1.04 -27.66
C ASP A 129 -1.23 -0.18 -27.32
N GLY A 130 -1.12 0.60 -26.26
CA GLY A 130 -2.18 1.48 -25.76
C GLY A 130 -3.34 0.76 -25.05
N LYS A 131 -3.28 -0.56 -24.86
CA LYS A 131 -4.27 -1.33 -24.11
C LYS A 131 -3.90 -1.48 -22.65
N SER A 132 -4.90 -1.57 -21.79
CA SER A 132 -4.76 -1.80 -20.35
C SER A 132 -5.01 -3.26 -19.93
N TYR A 133 -5.41 -4.11 -20.88
CA TYR A 133 -5.70 -5.54 -20.65
C TYR A 133 -5.54 -6.34 -21.95
N VAL A 134 -5.36 -7.65 -21.81
CA VAL A 134 -5.26 -8.60 -22.91
C VAL A 134 -6.67 -8.96 -23.41
N GLU A 135 -6.92 -8.82 -24.72
CA GLU A 135 -8.21 -9.17 -25.35
C GLU A 135 -8.19 -10.60 -25.88
N ALA A 136 -9.36 -11.13 -26.24
CA ALA A 136 -9.49 -12.51 -26.74
C ALA A 136 -8.66 -12.75 -28.01
N ASP A 137 -8.62 -11.77 -28.92
CA ASP A 137 -7.85 -11.87 -30.17
C ASP A 137 -6.33 -11.92 -29.92
N ASP A 138 -5.84 -11.25 -28.85
CA ASP A 138 -4.43 -11.30 -28.46
C ASP A 138 -4.05 -12.73 -28.05
N TYR A 139 -4.88 -13.40 -27.24
CA TYR A 139 -4.71 -14.82 -26.90
C TYR A 139 -4.71 -15.70 -28.13
N MET A 140 -5.75 -15.59 -28.97
CA MET A 140 -5.94 -16.46 -30.15
C MET A 140 -4.81 -16.30 -31.16
N SER A 141 -4.26 -15.11 -31.31
CA SER A 141 -3.12 -14.86 -32.22
C SER A 141 -1.85 -15.64 -31.88
N ARG A 142 -1.68 -16.00 -30.60
CA ARG A 142 -0.53 -16.75 -30.09
C ARG A 142 -0.85 -18.23 -29.80
N TRP A 143 -2.10 -18.62 -29.86
CA TRP A 143 -2.58 -19.93 -29.41
C TRP A 143 -2.62 -20.93 -30.54
N GLY A 144 -1.53 -21.66 -30.75
CA GLY A 144 -1.39 -22.75 -31.71
C GLY A 144 -1.52 -24.16 -31.09
N PRO A 145 -1.40 -25.22 -31.89
CA PRO A 145 -1.51 -26.62 -31.43
C PRO A 145 -0.34 -27.05 -30.53
N ASP A 146 0.68 -26.25 -30.42
CA ASP A 146 1.83 -26.43 -29.51
C ASP A 146 1.53 -25.92 -28.07
N VAL A 147 0.40 -25.23 -27.87
CA VAL A 147 -0.08 -24.84 -26.51
C VAL A 147 -0.73 -26.04 -25.86
N GLY A 148 -0.08 -26.61 -24.83
CA GLY A 148 -0.59 -27.74 -24.08
C GLY A 148 -1.64 -27.35 -23.02
N LEU A 149 -1.53 -26.14 -22.47
CA LEU A 149 -2.42 -25.60 -21.44
C LEU A 149 -2.55 -24.08 -21.61
N ALA A 150 -3.77 -23.55 -21.50
CA ALA A 150 -4.02 -22.13 -21.35
C ALA A 150 -4.71 -21.86 -19.99
N LEU A 151 -4.13 -20.94 -19.23
CA LEU A 151 -4.74 -20.42 -18.01
C LEU A 151 -5.33 -19.02 -18.31
N LEU A 152 -6.66 -18.95 -18.31
CA LEU A 152 -7.40 -17.73 -18.60
C LEU A 152 -7.75 -16.99 -17.30
N THR A 153 -7.42 -15.73 -17.20
CA THR A 153 -7.91 -14.83 -16.15
C THR A 153 -9.23 -14.24 -16.62
N TRP A 154 -10.36 -14.70 -16.04
CA TRP A 154 -11.67 -14.26 -16.52
C TRP A 154 -11.94 -12.78 -16.28
N VAL A 155 -11.58 -12.27 -15.08
CA VAL A 155 -11.58 -10.84 -14.76
C VAL A 155 -10.24 -10.46 -14.18
N THR A 156 -9.58 -9.46 -14.77
CA THR A 156 -8.24 -9.05 -14.37
C THR A 156 -8.26 -8.23 -13.07
N SER A 157 -7.22 -8.35 -12.24
CA SER A 157 -7.05 -7.56 -11.02
C SER A 157 -6.44 -6.18 -11.28
N THR A 158 -5.90 -5.95 -12.48
CA THR A 158 -5.20 -4.72 -12.87
C THR A 158 -6.11 -3.70 -13.54
N ALA A 159 -7.04 -4.17 -14.38
CA ALA A 159 -7.96 -3.33 -15.12
C ALA A 159 -9.44 -3.64 -14.83
N SER A 160 -9.75 -4.69 -14.07
CA SER A 160 -11.11 -5.23 -13.94
C SER A 160 -11.74 -5.54 -15.31
N ALA A 161 -10.90 -5.94 -16.27
CA ALA A 161 -11.35 -6.32 -17.61
C ALA A 161 -11.84 -7.76 -17.61
N ARG A 162 -13.00 -7.99 -18.21
CA ARG A 162 -13.61 -9.32 -18.38
C ARG A 162 -13.45 -9.80 -19.80
N VAL A 163 -12.76 -10.93 -19.98
CA VAL A 163 -12.59 -11.57 -21.28
C VAL A 163 -13.79 -12.45 -21.63
N ASP A 164 -14.16 -12.51 -22.90
CA ASP A 164 -15.16 -13.48 -23.37
C ASP A 164 -14.54 -14.88 -23.49
N LEU A 165 -15.02 -15.80 -22.66
CA LEU A 165 -14.51 -17.16 -22.62
C LEU A 165 -14.99 -18.03 -23.79
N ALA A 166 -16.14 -17.72 -24.41
CA ALA A 166 -16.73 -18.61 -25.41
C ALA A 166 -15.83 -18.80 -26.64
N PRO A 167 -15.33 -17.73 -27.32
CA PRO A 167 -14.41 -17.88 -28.45
C PRO A 167 -13.07 -18.49 -28.02
N LEU A 168 -12.54 -18.15 -26.82
CA LEU A 168 -11.28 -18.70 -26.34
C LEU A 168 -11.35 -20.19 -26.07
N VAL A 169 -12.41 -20.65 -25.43
CA VAL A 169 -12.62 -22.08 -25.17
C VAL A 169 -12.83 -22.86 -26.48
N ALA A 170 -13.59 -22.32 -27.42
CA ALA A 170 -13.77 -22.94 -28.74
C ALA A 170 -12.44 -23.06 -29.49
N HIS A 171 -11.63 -22.00 -29.50
CA HIS A 171 -10.30 -21.99 -30.09
C HIS A 171 -9.36 -23.00 -29.43
N GLY A 172 -9.26 -22.98 -28.09
CA GLY A 172 -8.39 -23.88 -27.35
C GLY A 172 -8.76 -25.34 -27.52
N ARG A 173 -10.07 -25.67 -27.63
CA ARG A 173 -10.53 -27.02 -27.96
C ARG A 173 -10.09 -27.45 -29.35
N ALA A 174 -10.17 -26.55 -30.34
CA ALA A 174 -9.67 -26.83 -31.68
C ALA A 174 -8.15 -27.05 -31.73
N MET A 175 -7.40 -26.41 -30.83
CA MET A 175 -5.95 -26.59 -30.70
C MET A 175 -5.56 -27.79 -29.82
N GLY A 176 -6.51 -28.43 -29.13
CA GLY A 176 -6.25 -29.60 -28.27
C GLY A 176 -5.62 -29.25 -26.90
N SER A 177 -5.78 -28.02 -26.45
CA SER A 177 -5.23 -27.53 -25.18
C SER A 177 -6.12 -27.84 -23.99
N LEU A 178 -5.54 -28.05 -22.81
CA LEU A 178 -6.25 -27.94 -21.53
C LEU A 178 -6.57 -26.46 -21.25
N ILE A 179 -7.74 -26.20 -20.68
CA ILE A 179 -8.23 -24.84 -20.40
C ILE A 179 -8.60 -24.71 -18.93
N GLY A 180 -7.81 -23.90 -18.23
CA GLY A 180 -8.07 -23.48 -16.86
C GLY A 180 -8.58 -22.04 -16.79
N VAL A 181 -9.42 -21.75 -15.80
CA VAL A 181 -9.96 -20.40 -15.60
C VAL A 181 -9.80 -19.96 -14.14
N ASP A 182 -9.18 -18.81 -13.93
CA ASP A 182 -9.19 -18.08 -12.65
C ASP A 182 -10.39 -17.12 -12.65
N ILE A 183 -11.36 -17.37 -11.76
CA ILE A 183 -12.57 -16.57 -11.63
C ILE A 183 -12.57 -15.66 -10.40
N THR A 184 -11.45 -15.52 -9.73
CA THR A 184 -11.31 -14.90 -8.40
C THR A 184 -11.87 -13.47 -8.32
N GLN A 185 -11.74 -12.67 -9.37
CA GLN A 185 -12.22 -11.28 -9.37
C GLN A 185 -13.68 -11.13 -9.82
N ALA A 186 -14.40 -12.23 -10.00
CA ALA A 186 -15.77 -12.21 -10.49
C ALA A 186 -16.74 -13.10 -9.69
N ALA A 187 -16.24 -14.20 -9.09
CA ALA A 187 -17.05 -15.15 -8.33
C ALA A 187 -17.79 -14.44 -7.19
N GLY A 188 -19.10 -14.68 -7.07
CA GLY A 188 -19.98 -14.04 -6.10
C GLY A 188 -20.65 -12.75 -6.59
N LEU A 189 -20.13 -12.14 -7.66
CA LEU A 189 -20.73 -10.94 -8.26
C LEU A 189 -21.30 -11.23 -9.65
N ILE A 190 -20.48 -11.84 -10.52
CA ILE A 190 -20.88 -12.14 -11.89
C ILE A 190 -21.22 -13.64 -11.99
N PRO A 191 -22.42 -14.02 -12.45
CA PRO A 191 -22.76 -15.42 -12.65
C PRO A 191 -21.76 -16.13 -13.57
N PHE A 192 -21.28 -17.28 -13.12
CA PHE A 192 -20.33 -18.13 -13.85
C PHE A 192 -20.85 -19.54 -13.98
N ASP A 193 -20.76 -20.11 -15.17
CA ASP A 193 -21.13 -21.49 -15.46
C ASP A 193 -19.92 -22.21 -16.09
N ALA A 194 -19.24 -23.06 -15.32
CA ALA A 194 -18.07 -23.81 -15.79
C ALA A 194 -18.40 -24.84 -16.89
N MET A 195 -19.68 -25.10 -17.09
CA MET A 195 -20.19 -26.02 -18.14
C MET A 195 -20.59 -25.27 -19.43
N LYS A 196 -20.57 -23.91 -19.44
CA LYS A 196 -21.01 -23.10 -20.56
C LYS A 196 -20.19 -21.81 -20.72
N PRO A 197 -19.07 -21.86 -21.50
CA PRO A 197 -18.49 -23.02 -22.19
C PRO A 197 -17.79 -23.95 -21.20
N LYS A 198 -17.83 -25.27 -21.47
CA LYS A 198 -17.19 -26.25 -20.61
C LYS A 198 -15.68 -26.09 -20.59
N VAL A 199 -15.12 -25.86 -19.40
CA VAL A 199 -13.67 -25.76 -19.13
C VAL A 199 -13.15 -26.98 -18.37
N ASP A 200 -11.84 -27.21 -18.32
CA ASP A 200 -11.24 -28.39 -17.72
C ASP A 200 -11.04 -28.23 -16.22
N PHE A 201 -10.68 -27.03 -15.77
CA PHE A 201 -10.56 -26.73 -14.34
C PHE A 201 -10.83 -25.25 -14.06
N VAL A 202 -11.27 -24.97 -12.83
CA VAL A 202 -11.54 -23.61 -12.35
C VAL A 202 -10.95 -23.45 -10.97
N MET A 203 -10.38 -22.29 -10.72
CA MET A 203 -9.86 -21.91 -9.40
C MET A 203 -10.46 -20.58 -8.96
N SER A 204 -10.63 -20.44 -7.64
CA SER A 204 -11.06 -19.20 -6.99
C SER A 204 -10.69 -19.19 -5.52
N THR A 205 -10.88 -18.04 -4.89
CA THR A 205 -10.82 -17.87 -3.43
C THR A 205 -12.10 -17.23 -2.91
N SER A 206 -12.46 -17.52 -1.67
CA SER A 206 -13.67 -16.98 -1.06
C SER A 206 -13.52 -15.57 -0.50
N LEU A 207 -12.31 -15.07 -0.28
CA LEU A 207 -12.08 -13.83 0.50
C LEU A 207 -12.55 -12.54 -0.18
N LYS A 208 -12.62 -12.52 -1.54
CA LYS A 208 -12.96 -11.33 -2.31
C LYS A 208 -14.48 -11.15 -2.44
N TRP A 209 -15.01 -11.07 -3.64
CA TRP A 209 -16.44 -10.89 -3.90
C TRP A 209 -17.35 -11.96 -3.26
N MET A 210 -16.81 -13.13 -2.94
CA MET A 210 -17.49 -14.18 -2.17
C MET A 210 -17.56 -13.91 -0.67
N CYS A 211 -16.95 -12.81 -0.18
CA CYS A 211 -17.01 -12.31 1.19
C CYS A 211 -16.56 -13.27 2.30
N GLY A 212 -15.90 -14.38 1.97
CA GLY A 212 -15.38 -15.36 2.93
C GLY A 212 -14.05 -14.94 3.58
N THR A 213 -13.28 -15.93 4.02
CA THR A 213 -12.00 -15.75 4.73
C THR A 213 -10.81 -16.18 3.87
N PRO A 214 -9.59 -15.70 4.18
CA PRO A 214 -8.38 -16.24 3.57
C PRO A 214 -8.19 -17.73 3.90
N GLY A 215 -7.50 -18.47 3.03
CA GLY A 215 -7.31 -19.93 3.19
C GLY A 215 -8.48 -20.79 2.67
N ALA A 216 -9.57 -20.17 2.20
CA ALA A 216 -10.77 -20.84 1.70
C ALA A 216 -10.91 -20.71 0.19
N GLY A 217 -10.05 -21.36 -0.55
CA GLY A 217 -10.12 -21.49 -2.01
C GLY A 217 -10.77 -22.77 -2.47
N ILE A 218 -11.05 -22.86 -3.79
CA ILE A 218 -11.56 -24.05 -4.46
C ILE A 218 -10.74 -24.38 -5.71
N LEU A 219 -10.68 -25.67 -6.00
CA LEU A 219 -10.26 -26.25 -7.27
C LEU A 219 -11.38 -27.16 -7.79
N TYR A 220 -11.96 -26.77 -8.92
CA TYR A 220 -12.80 -27.65 -9.72
C TYR A 220 -11.95 -28.30 -10.80
N VAL A 221 -12.13 -29.61 -11.04
CA VAL A 221 -11.56 -30.33 -12.18
C VAL A 221 -12.67 -31.15 -12.85
N ASP A 222 -12.72 -31.14 -14.17
CA ASP A 222 -13.65 -32.00 -14.91
C ASP A 222 -13.50 -33.45 -14.48
N LYS A 223 -14.62 -34.15 -14.30
CA LYS A 223 -14.60 -35.52 -13.74
C LYS A 223 -13.81 -36.51 -14.59
N ALA A 224 -13.92 -36.44 -15.90
CA ALA A 224 -13.20 -37.34 -16.77
C ALA A 224 -11.68 -37.05 -16.69
N LEU A 225 -11.30 -35.75 -16.78
CA LEU A 225 -9.92 -35.35 -16.60
C LEU A 225 -9.36 -35.74 -15.23
N ALA A 226 -10.13 -35.54 -14.15
CA ALA A 226 -9.68 -35.85 -12.80
C ALA A 226 -9.24 -37.32 -12.63
N LEU A 227 -9.87 -38.24 -13.34
CA LEU A 227 -9.53 -39.68 -13.26
C LEU A 227 -8.18 -39.99 -13.92
N ASP A 228 -7.76 -39.20 -14.89
CA ASP A 228 -6.49 -39.36 -15.58
C ASP A 228 -5.32 -38.63 -14.90
N LEU A 229 -5.61 -37.88 -13.82
CA LEU A 229 -4.62 -37.11 -13.08
C LEU A 229 -4.12 -37.86 -11.83
N GLU A 230 -2.81 -37.73 -11.56
CA GLU A 230 -2.16 -38.36 -10.39
C GLU A 230 -1.51 -37.25 -9.52
N PRO A 231 -2.25 -36.67 -8.56
CA PRO A 231 -1.67 -35.67 -7.65
C PRO A 231 -0.41 -36.18 -6.95
N GLU A 232 0.69 -35.43 -7.05
CA GLU A 232 1.98 -35.81 -6.46
C GLU A 232 1.92 -35.91 -4.92
N ALA A 233 1.12 -35.05 -4.29
CA ALA A 233 0.94 -35.03 -2.84
C ALA A 233 -0.04 -36.13 -2.40
N ARG A 234 0.47 -37.33 -2.25
CA ARG A 234 -0.28 -38.49 -1.77
C ARG A 234 -0.42 -38.46 -0.26
N GLY A 235 -1.62 -38.71 0.25
CA GLY A 235 -1.89 -38.80 1.67
C GLY A 235 -3.10 -39.66 1.95
N TRP A 236 -3.44 -39.85 3.22
CA TRP A 236 -4.51 -40.75 3.63
C TRP A 236 -5.90 -40.34 3.13
N PHE A 237 -6.16 -39.02 2.95
CA PHE A 237 -7.43 -38.52 2.40
C PHE A 237 -7.51 -38.63 0.87
N SER A 238 -6.40 -38.78 0.17
CA SER A 238 -6.41 -38.98 -1.30
C SER A 238 -6.69 -40.43 -1.72
N GLN A 239 -6.78 -41.32 -0.76
CA GLN A 239 -7.08 -42.73 -1.02
C GLN A 239 -8.57 -42.98 -1.21
N ASN A 240 -8.88 -44.10 -1.90
CA ASN A 240 -10.25 -44.63 -2.03
C ASN A 240 -10.87 -44.91 -0.64
N ASN A 241 -10.09 -45.53 0.25
CA ASN A 241 -10.42 -45.70 1.66
C ASN A 241 -9.41 -44.99 2.54
N PRO A 242 -9.74 -43.81 3.13
CA PRO A 242 -8.83 -43.08 4.01
C PRO A 242 -8.36 -43.86 5.24
N PHE A 243 -9.07 -44.87 5.66
CA PHE A 243 -8.74 -45.71 6.82
C PHE A 243 -7.98 -47.00 6.44
N SER A 244 -7.48 -47.11 5.20
CA SER A 244 -6.55 -48.17 4.84
C SER A 244 -5.16 -47.86 5.39
N TRP A 245 -4.64 -48.78 6.24
CA TRP A 245 -3.31 -48.68 6.83
C TRP A 245 -2.28 -49.61 6.14
N ASP A 246 -2.63 -50.17 4.99
CA ASP A 246 -1.74 -51.04 4.20
C ASP A 246 -0.75 -50.13 3.43
N LEU A 247 0.48 -50.04 3.90
CA LEU A 247 1.53 -49.15 3.35
C LEU A 247 1.98 -49.57 1.94
N ASP A 248 1.73 -50.81 1.54
CA ASP A 248 2.13 -51.36 0.25
C ASP A 248 1.04 -51.16 -0.83
N LYS A 249 -0.15 -50.70 -0.43
CA LYS A 249 -1.28 -50.48 -1.34
C LYS A 249 -1.82 -49.08 -1.24
N PHE A 250 -1.51 -48.29 -2.26
CA PHE A 250 -2.10 -46.97 -2.43
C PHE A 250 -2.97 -46.95 -3.68
N GLU A 251 -4.26 -46.62 -3.50
CA GLU A 251 -5.22 -46.43 -4.59
C GLU A 251 -5.84 -45.02 -4.46
N TYR A 252 -5.74 -44.21 -5.50
CA TYR A 252 -6.40 -42.91 -5.53
C TYR A 252 -7.92 -43.04 -5.40
N ALA A 253 -8.54 -42.10 -4.71
CA ALA A 253 -10.00 -41.97 -4.70
C ALA A 253 -10.53 -41.84 -6.16
N PRO A 254 -11.70 -42.44 -6.45
CA PRO A 254 -12.31 -42.47 -7.78
C PRO A 254 -13.01 -41.13 -8.14
N ASP A 255 -12.70 -40.07 -7.43
CA ASP A 255 -13.26 -38.73 -7.61
C ASP A 255 -12.23 -37.64 -7.23
N ILE A 256 -12.70 -36.41 -7.11
CA ILE A 256 -11.84 -35.22 -6.82
C ILE A 256 -11.09 -35.36 -5.48
N ARG A 257 -11.49 -36.22 -4.56
CA ARG A 257 -10.79 -36.48 -3.29
C ARG A 257 -9.36 -36.94 -3.49
N ARG A 258 -9.00 -37.46 -4.68
CA ARG A 258 -7.59 -37.76 -5.03
C ARG A 258 -6.66 -36.56 -4.90
N PHE A 259 -7.19 -35.32 -4.96
CA PHE A 259 -6.48 -34.09 -4.74
C PHE A 259 -6.36 -33.70 -3.26
N ASP A 260 -7.11 -34.32 -2.36
CA ASP A 260 -6.89 -34.18 -0.92
C ASP A 260 -5.62 -34.95 -0.55
N SER A 261 -4.72 -34.32 0.23
CA SER A 261 -3.46 -34.97 0.61
C SER A 261 -3.51 -35.55 2.01
N GLY A 262 -3.05 -34.85 3.01
CA GLY A 262 -3.19 -35.18 4.41
C GLY A 262 -4.58 -34.80 4.93
N THR A 263 -4.67 -34.49 6.21
CA THR A 263 -5.89 -33.93 6.80
C THR A 263 -6.23 -32.60 6.14
N PRO A 264 -7.41 -32.47 5.50
CA PRO A 264 -7.75 -31.22 4.83
C PRO A 264 -7.98 -30.10 5.84
N GLY A 265 -7.43 -28.92 5.55
CA GLY A 265 -7.68 -27.70 6.33
C GLY A 265 -9.16 -27.35 6.30
N SER A 266 -9.79 -27.24 7.47
CA SER A 266 -11.25 -27.07 7.55
C SER A 266 -11.66 -25.69 8.11
N VAL A 267 -10.82 -25.05 8.92
CA VAL A 267 -11.16 -23.81 9.65
C VAL A 267 -11.56 -22.70 8.69
N ALA A 268 -10.77 -22.46 7.64
CA ALA A 268 -11.06 -21.41 6.66
C ALA A 268 -12.37 -21.68 5.88
N ALA A 269 -12.63 -22.95 5.54
CA ALA A 269 -13.88 -23.34 4.90
C ALA A 269 -15.08 -23.10 5.83
N LEU A 270 -14.97 -23.51 7.11
CA LEU A 270 -16.01 -23.29 8.11
C LEU A 270 -16.29 -21.80 8.31
N SER A 271 -15.25 -21.01 8.53
CA SER A 271 -15.35 -19.56 8.73
C SER A 271 -15.91 -18.82 7.51
N SER A 272 -15.83 -19.41 6.32
CA SER A 272 -16.41 -18.85 5.09
C SER A 272 -17.85 -19.28 4.84
N LEU A 273 -18.37 -20.30 5.54
CA LEU A 273 -19.75 -20.80 5.34
C LEU A 273 -20.83 -19.72 5.50
N PRO A 274 -20.76 -18.80 6.50
CA PRO A 274 -21.75 -17.74 6.61
C PRO A 274 -21.86 -16.91 5.33
N ALA A 275 -20.73 -16.48 4.78
CA ALA A 275 -20.68 -15.73 3.53
C ALA A 275 -21.28 -16.49 2.34
N LEU A 276 -20.99 -17.79 2.23
CA LEU A 276 -21.53 -18.65 1.17
C LEU A 276 -23.06 -18.87 1.33
N ARG A 277 -23.55 -18.97 2.56
CA ARG A 277 -24.99 -19.03 2.85
C ARG A 277 -25.67 -17.72 2.49
N TRP A 278 -25.04 -16.60 2.83
CA TRP A 278 -25.53 -15.27 2.44
C TRP A 278 -25.67 -15.20 0.92
N HIS A 279 -24.62 -15.55 0.16
CA HIS A 279 -24.66 -15.60 -1.31
C HIS A 279 -25.74 -16.52 -1.88
N ALA A 280 -25.95 -17.67 -1.26
CA ALA A 280 -27.00 -18.62 -1.68
C ALA A 280 -28.44 -18.07 -1.48
N GLY A 281 -28.59 -17.10 -0.60
CA GLY A 281 -29.85 -16.38 -0.36
C GLY A 281 -30.06 -15.14 -1.23
N GLN A 282 -29.07 -14.78 -2.07
CA GLN A 282 -29.15 -13.59 -2.92
C GLN A 282 -29.51 -13.92 -4.38
N ASP A 283 -30.16 -12.97 -5.04
CA ASP A 283 -30.21 -12.96 -6.51
C ASP A 283 -28.94 -12.30 -7.06
N HIS A 284 -28.06 -13.11 -7.63
CA HIS A 284 -26.79 -12.63 -8.19
C HIS A 284 -26.99 -11.68 -9.38
N ALA A 285 -28.14 -11.72 -10.07
CA ALA A 285 -28.45 -10.74 -11.11
C ALA A 285 -28.75 -9.36 -10.52
N GLU A 286 -29.42 -9.31 -9.36
CA GLU A 286 -29.63 -8.06 -8.62
C GLU A 286 -28.33 -7.51 -8.04
N LEU A 287 -27.48 -8.36 -7.45
CA LEU A 287 -26.14 -7.95 -6.97
C LEU A 287 -25.29 -7.34 -8.09
N ALA A 288 -25.26 -7.99 -9.24
CA ALA A 288 -24.55 -7.49 -10.42
C ALA A 288 -25.17 -6.20 -10.97
N ALA A 289 -26.49 -6.06 -10.93
CA ALA A 289 -27.18 -4.85 -11.36
C ALA A 289 -26.89 -3.66 -10.42
N TRP A 290 -26.86 -3.91 -9.11
CA TRP A 290 -26.47 -2.90 -8.12
C TRP A 290 -25.03 -2.43 -8.32
N ASN A 291 -24.08 -3.36 -8.40
CA ASN A 291 -22.68 -3.02 -8.67
C ASN A 291 -22.54 -2.20 -9.98
N ARG A 292 -23.27 -2.56 -11.05
CA ARG A 292 -23.25 -1.77 -12.31
C ARG A 292 -23.73 -0.33 -12.10
N GLN A 293 -24.81 -0.12 -11.35
CA GLN A 293 -25.30 1.23 -11.05
C GLN A 293 -24.24 2.06 -10.31
N LEU A 294 -23.56 1.46 -9.32
CA LEU A 294 -22.49 2.13 -8.58
C LEU A 294 -21.27 2.41 -9.50
N ALA A 295 -20.87 1.44 -10.31
CA ALA A 295 -19.76 1.59 -11.26
C ALA A 295 -20.05 2.65 -12.34
N ASP A 296 -21.27 2.72 -12.84
CA ASP A 296 -21.67 3.72 -13.84
C ASP A 296 -21.68 5.14 -13.22
N LEU A 297 -22.08 5.28 -11.96
CA LEU A 297 -21.96 6.55 -11.24
C LEU A 297 -20.50 6.95 -11.02
N ILE A 298 -19.64 6.02 -10.63
CA ILE A 298 -18.19 6.25 -10.52
C ILE A 298 -17.62 6.75 -11.85
N ILE A 299 -17.97 6.11 -12.96
CA ILE A 299 -17.53 6.51 -14.32
C ILE A 299 -18.03 7.91 -14.66
N GLN A 300 -19.30 8.19 -14.39
CA GLN A 300 -19.88 9.51 -14.63
C GLN A 300 -19.15 10.61 -13.84
N ARG A 301 -18.84 10.36 -12.58
CA ARG A 301 -18.09 11.30 -11.73
C ARG A 301 -16.65 11.47 -12.20
N ALA A 302 -15.99 10.38 -12.60
CA ALA A 302 -14.64 10.41 -13.17
C ALA A 302 -14.57 11.24 -14.46
N ASP A 303 -15.57 11.10 -15.33
CA ASP A 303 -15.70 11.92 -16.55
C ASP A 303 -15.83 13.41 -16.20
N GLY A 304 -16.55 13.75 -15.14
CA GLY A 304 -16.70 15.15 -14.65
C GLY A 304 -15.40 15.78 -14.16
N LEU A 305 -14.41 14.97 -13.78
CA LEU A 305 -13.08 15.40 -13.34
C LEU A 305 -11.97 15.19 -14.38
N ASP A 306 -12.32 14.77 -15.60
CA ASP A 306 -11.37 14.39 -16.66
C ASP A 306 -10.38 13.29 -16.22
N LEU A 307 -10.80 12.38 -15.30
CA LEU A 307 -10.00 11.26 -14.85
C LEU A 307 -10.10 10.10 -15.85
N PRO A 308 -8.98 9.69 -16.48
CA PRO A 308 -8.99 8.60 -17.43
C PRO A 308 -9.37 7.26 -16.78
N LEU A 309 -10.24 6.50 -17.44
CA LEU A 309 -10.53 5.12 -17.05
C LEU A 309 -9.39 4.20 -17.49
N HIS A 310 -8.96 3.34 -16.57
CA HIS A 310 -8.09 2.21 -16.88
C HIS A 310 -8.90 0.92 -17.11
N SER A 311 -10.07 0.82 -16.50
CA SER A 311 -11.04 -0.26 -16.73
C SER A 311 -11.81 -0.07 -18.04
N PRO A 312 -12.32 -1.16 -18.64
CA PRO A 312 -13.23 -1.06 -19.77
C PRO A 312 -14.48 -0.24 -19.43
N ARG A 313 -14.83 0.69 -20.31
CA ARG A 313 -16.07 1.47 -20.17
C ARG A 313 -17.32 0.60 -20.38
N ASP A 314 -17.25 -0.32 -21.33
CA ASP A 314 -18.33 -1.26 -21.61
C ASP A 314 -18.55 -2.21 -20.42
N ALA A 315 -19.73 -2.17 -19.83
CA ALA A 315 -20.12 -3.03 -18.72
C ALA A 315 -20.07 -4.53 -19.06
N ALA A 316 -20.22 -4.91 -20.34
CA ALA A 316 -20.09 -6.29 -20.79
C ALA A 316 -18.62 -6.78 -20.75
N LYS A 317 -17.67 -5.88 -20.88
CA LYS A 317 -16.22 -6.14 -20.84
C LYS A 317 -15.59 -5.79 -19.49
N ARG A 318 -16.38 -5.38 -18.49
CA ARG A 318 -15.88 -4.97 -17.16
C ARG A 318 -16.30 -5.95 -16.08
N GLY A 319 -15.44 -6.14 -15.09
CA GLY A 319 -15.74 -6.78 -13.82
C GLY A 319 -16.44 -5.85 -12.83
N GLY A 320 -16.29 -6.12 -11.54
CA GLY A 320 -16.96 -5.35 -10.48
C GLY A 320 -16.28 -4.05 -10.07
N SER A 321 -15.03 -3.81 -10.48
CA SER A 321 -14.24 -2.65 -10.07
C SER A 321 -14.13 -1.62 -11.19
N VAL A 322 -13.93 -0.35 -10.81
CA VAL A 322 -13.53 0.74 -11.70
C VAL A 322 -12.14 1.20 -11.27
N MET A 323 -11.19 1.15 -12.20
CA MET A 323 -9.82 1.61 -12.00
C MET A 323 -9.65 2.96 -12.69
N LEU A 324 -9.24 3.97 -11.93
CA LEU A 324 -9.02 5.33 -12.42
C LEU A 324 -7.52 5.61 -12.48
N ARG A 325 -7.06 6.18 -13.58
CA ARG A 325 -5.66 6.54 -13.77
C ARG A 325 -5.44 7.99 -13.36
N PHE A 326 -4.62 8.19 -12.36
CA PHE A 326 -4.12 9.50 -11.95
C PHE A 326 -2.84 9.85 -12.72
N PRO A 327 -2.44 11.12 -12.74
CA PRO A 327 -1.21 11.56 -13.40
C PRO A 327 0.04 10.83 -12.92
N ASP A 328 0.13 10.59 -11.60
CA ASP A 328 1.24 9.89 -10.96
C ASP A 328 0.80 9.13 -9.70
N LYS A 329 1.71 8.36 -9.12
CA LYS A 329 1.50 7.60 -7.88
C LYS A 329 1.23 8.52 -6.69
N ALA A 330 1.90 9.67 -6.62
CA ALA A 330 1.78 10.57 -5.48
C ALA A 330 0.40 11.24 -5.41
N GLU A 331 -0.22 11.52 -6.57
CA GLU A 331 -1.60 12.03 -6.60
C GLU A 331 -2.62 10.95 -6.22
N ALA A 332 -2.43 9.72 -6.71
CA ALA A 332 -3.26 8.59 -6.31
C ALA A 332 -3.17 8.32 -4.80
N ALA A 333 -1.97 8.36 -4.23
CA ALA A 333 -1.73 8.19 -2.80
C ALA A 333 -2.37 9.32 -1.96
N ALA A 334 -2.24 10.57 -2.38
CA ALA A 334 -2.83 11.71 -1.68
C ALA A 334 -4.36 11.64 -1.65
N VAL A 335 -4.99 11.23 -2.77
CA VAL A 335 -6.43 11.03 -2.83
C VAL A 335 -6.87 9.90 -1.90
N VAL A 336 -6.20 8.74 -1.96
CA VAL A 336 -6.56 7.60 -1.10
C VAL A 336 -6.31 7.92 0.38
N GLY A 337 -5.22 8.65 0.70
CA GLY A 337 -4.94 9.11 2.06
C GLY A 337 -6.05 10.04 2.59
N ALA A 338 -6.46 11.05 1.81
CA ALA A 338 -7.55 11.95 2.18
C ALA A 338 -8.89 11.21 2.38
N LEU A 339 -9.19 10.27 1.49
CA LEU A 339 -10.38 9.42 1.63
C LEU A 339 -10.33 8.57 2.89
N GLY A 340 -9.15 8.02 3.24
CA GLY A 340 -8.94 7.24 4.46
C GLY A 340 -9.18 8.05 5.75
N VAL A 341 -8.76 9.31 5.78
CA VAL A 341 -9.02 10.23 6.91
C VAL A 341 -10.52 10.44 7.12
N GLU A 342 -11.30 10.51 6.04
CA GLU A 342 -12.76 10.65 6.08
C GLU A 342 -13.49 9.29 6.23
N GLY A 343 -12.76 8.21 6.54
CA GLY A 343 -13.33 6.88 6.79
C GLY A 343 -13.72 6.08 5.54
N TYR A 344 -13.29 6.49 4.35
CA TYR A 344 -13.53 5.75 3.11
C TYR A 344 -12.42 4.73 2.87
N SER A 345 -12.80 3.48 2.65
CA SER A 345 -11.87 2.37 2.37
C SER A 345 -11.65 2.24 0.87
N VAL A 346 -10.56 2.80 0.38
CA VAL A 346 -10.13 2.78 -1.03
C VAL A 346 -8.65 2.41 -1.07
N ASP A 347 -8.19 1.77 -2.13
CA ASP A 347 -6.76 1.52 -2.33
C ASP A 347 -6.25 1.96 -3.71
N PHE A 348 -4.94 1.94 -3.88
CA PHE A 348 -4.30 2.24 -5.15
C PHE A 348 -3.11 1.32 -5.42
N ARG A 349 -2.73 1.23 -6.69
CA ARG A 349 -1.52 0.54 -7.14
C ARG A 349 -0.81 1.36 -8.21
N GLY A 350 0.38 1.86 -7.89
CA GLY A 350 1.03 2.85 -8.76
C GLY A 350 0.12 4.08 -8.90
N ALA A 351 -0.09 4.54 -10.10
CA ALA A 351 -0.99 5.67 -10.40
C ALA A 351 -2.48 5.26 -10.59
N LEU A 352 -2.88 4.05 -10.20
CA LEU A 352 -4.25 3.55 -10.39
C LEU A 352 -4.97 3.49 -9.05
N VAL A 353 -6.00 4.32 -8.87
CA VAL A 353 -6.96 4.20 -7.76
C VAL A 353 -8.02 3.17 -8.13
N ARG A 354 -8.32 2.26 -7.21
CA ARG A 354 -9.21 1.13 -7.42
C ARG A 354 -10.47 1.28 -6.57
N LEU A 355 -11.59 1.49 -7.24
CA LEU A 355 -12.90 1.59 -6.62
C LEU A 355 -13.70 0.33 -6.90
N SER A 356 -13.94 -0.48 -5.87
CA SER A 356 -14.65 -1.76 -5.99
C SER A 356 -15.89 -1.77 -5.10
N PRO A 357 -16.96 -1.10 -5.53
CA PRO A 357 -18.19 -1.00 -4.75
C PRO A 357 -18.95 -2.33 -4.73
N GLY A 358 -19.62 -2.62 -3.63
CA GLY A 358 -20.42 -3.83 -3.49
C GLY A 358 -21.66 -3.64 -2.60
N ASN A 359 -22.07 -4.70 -1.91
CA ASN A 359 -23.36 -4.76 -1.24
C ASN A 359 -23.53 -3.78 -0.07
N VAL A 360 -22.44 -3.40 0.60
CA VAL A 360 -22.49 -2.44 1.71
C VAL A 360 -22.21 -1.01 1.25
N THR A 361 -21.72 -0.81 0.02
CA THR A 361 -21.40 0.52 -0.51
C THR A 361 -22.68 1.31 -0.79
N ALA A 362 -22.81 2.49 -0.21
CA ALA A 362 -23.94 3.38 -0.47
C ALA A 362 -23.70 4.23 -1.71
N LYS A 363 -24.77 4.51 -2.46
CA LYS A 363 -24.69 5.31 -3.68
C LYS A 363 -24.27 6.76 -3.41
N GLU A 364 -24.72 7.30 -2.30
CA GLU A 364 -24.48 8.67 -1.85
C GLU A 364 -22.99 8.91 -1.57
N THR A 365 -22.28 7.90 -1.03
CA THR A 365 -20.87 7.99 -0.69
C THR A 365 -19.97 8.18 -1.91
N ILE A 366 -20.40 7.74 -3.08
CA ILE A 366 -19.64 7.95 -4.33
C ILE A 366 -19.48 9.45 -4.61
N ASN A 367 -20.52 10.25 -4.42
CA ASN A 367 -20.41 11.69 -4.65
C ASN A 367 -19.39 12.32 -3.70
N THR A 368 -19.44 12.00 -2.41
CA THR A 368 -18.49 12.52 -1.42
C THR A 368 -17.04 12.08 -1.73
N VAL A 369 -16.84 10.82 -2.13
CA VAL A 369 -15.52 10.33 -2.58
C VAL A 369 -14.98 11.18 -3.72
N PHE A 370 -15.79 11.54 -4.70
CA PHE A 370 -15.35 12.36 -5.82
C PHE A 370 -15.23 13.85 -5.46
N ASP A 371 -16.01 14.37 -4.52
CA ASP A 371 -15.88 15.75 -4.02
C ASP A 371 -14.52 15.90 -3.29
N ILE A 372 -14.15 14.96 -2.43
CA ILE A 372 -12.84 14.90 -1.77
C ILE A 372 -11.72 14.75 -2.82
N THR A 373 -11.91 13.85 -3.80
CA THR A 373 -10.94 13.66 -4.90
C THR A 373 -10.70 14.96 -5.66
N GLU A 374 -11.75 15.68 -6.03
CA GLU A 374 -11.68 16.96 -6.72
C GLU A 374 -10.92 18.02 -5.89
N GLU A 375 -11.20 18.06 -4.60
CA GLU A 375 -10.54 18.98 -3.68
C GLU A 375 -9.03 18.71 -3.63
N VAL A 376 -8.61 17.45 -3.42
CA VAL A 376 -7.20 17.05 -3.41
C VAL A 376 -6.52 17.37 -4.74
N MET A 377 -7.14 17.00 -5.88
CA MET A 377 -6.60 17.30 -7.21
C MET A 377 -6.47 18.79 -7.45
N THR A 378 -7.46 19.60 -7.02
CA THR A 378 -7.43 21.05 -7.18
C THR A 378 -6.34 21.68 -6.33
N ARG A 379 -6.20 21.25 -5.07
CA ARG A 379 -5.10 21.69 -4.19
C ARG A 379 -3.73 21.37 -4.82
N ARG A 380 -3.56 20.16 -5.33
CA ARG A 380 -2.31 19.75 -6.02
C ARG A 380 -2.10 20.50 -7.33
N ARG A 381 -3.12 20.65 -8.18
CA ARG A 381 -3.02 21.42 -9.43
C ARG A 381 -2.64 22.89 -9.17
N ARG A 382 -3.19 23.52 -8.13
CA ARG A 382 -2.75 24.87 -7.69
C ARG A 382 -1.30 24.87 -7.23
N ARG A 383 -0.88 23.81 -6.50
CA ARG A 383 0.51 23.61 -6.07
C ARG A 383 1.48 23.45 -7.25
N PHE A 384 1.04 22.82 -8.35
CA PHE A 384 1.83 22.61 -9.57
C PHE A 384 1.56 23.63 -10.66
N ALA A 385 0.42 24.35 -10.68
CA ALA A 385 0.16 25.45 -11.60
C ALA A 385 1.00 26.69 -11.29
N GLY A 386 1.54 26.79 -10.06
CA GLY A 386 2.67 27.66 -9.76
C GLY A 386 3.98 27.23 -10.45
N LYS A 387 4.05 26.01 -10.97
CA LYS A 387 5.05 25.49 -11.91
C LYS A 387 4.41 25.41 -13.31
N GLY A 388 3.84 26.55 -13.80
CA GLY A 388 3.43 26.69 -15.20
C GLY A 388 4.61 26.37 -16.12
N PRO A 389 4.36 25.93 -17.37
CA PRO A 389 5.42 25.81 -18.36
C PRO A 389 6.18 27.12 -18.30
N GLN A 390 7.52 27.05 -18.21
CA GLN A 390 8.38 28.22 -18.23
C GLN A 390 7.75 29.21 -19.22
N ALA A 391 7.12 30.26 -18.67
CA ALA A 391 6.75 31.40 -19.48
C ALA A 391 8.01 31.76 -20.24
N ALA A 392 7.91 31.83 -21.54
CA ALA A 392 9.01 32.28 -22.39
C ALA A 392 9.70 33.38 -21.65
N GLN A 393 10.97 33.17 -21.29
CA GLN A 393 11.75 34.17 -20.60
C GLN A 393 11.60 35.45 -21.43
N PRO A 394 11.16 36.57 -20.85
CA PRO A 394 11.35 37.83 -21.52
C PRO A 394 12.85 37.92 -21.76
N ASP A 395 13.24 38.27 -22.98
CA ASP A 395 14.62 38.53 -23.38
C ASP A 395 15.34 39.29 -22.27
N ARG A 396 16.11 38.56 -21.46
CA ARG A 396 17.01 39.18 -20.46
C ARG A 396 18.34 39.45 -21.15
N GLU A 397 18.38 40.53 -21.87
CA GLU A 397 19.67 41.22 -22.10
C GLU A 397 20.22 41.55 -20.72
N GLY A 398 21.24 40.81 -20.25
CA GLY A 398 21.94 41.03 -18.99
C GLY A 398 21.80 39.93 -17.92
N ALA A 399 21.09 38.80 -18.14
CA ALA A 399 21.02 37.69 -17.18
C ALA A 399 22.35 36.90 -17.16
N MET A 400 22.96 36.77 -15.97
CA MET A 400 24.11 35.87 -15.75
C MET A 400 23.75 34.43 -16.13
N SER A 401 24.69 33.74 -16.79
CA SER A 401 24.52 32.28 -17.01
C SER A 401 24.54 31.52 -15.68
N SER A 402 23.96 30.31 -15.63
CA SER A 402 24.01 29.47 -14.42
C SER A 402 25.45 29.18 -13.97
N THR A 403 26.40 29.10 -14.90
CA THR A 403 27.85 28.98 -14.60
C THR A 403 28.38 30.25 -13.92
N ASP A 404 27.97 31.43 -14.38
CA ASP A 404 28.38 32.70 -13.77
C ASP A 404 27.76 32.88 -12.39
N VAL A 405 26.51 32.44 -12.18
CA VAL A 405 25.84 32.46 -10.87
C VAL A 405 26.57 31.57 -9.87
N LEU A 406 26.92 30.34 -10.25
CA LEU A 406 27.68 29.42 -9.38
C LEU A 406 29.10 29.95 -9.10
N GLY A 407 29.75 30.57 -10.10
CA GLY A 407 31.03 31.21 -9.92
C GLY A 407 30.97 32.40 -8.94
N ALA A 408 29.92 33.24 -9.06
CA ALA A 408 29.68 34.36 -8.14
C ALA A 408 29.38 33.85 -6.73
N LEU A 409 28.55 32.83 -6.57
CA LEU A 409 28.27 32.20 -5.28
C LEU A 409 29.55 31.67 -4.61
N GLY A 410 30.43 30.99 -5.37
CA GLY A 410 31.73 30.55 -4.87
C GLY A 410 32.62 31.71 -4.40
N ALA A 411 32.69 32.80 -5.17
CA ALA A 411 33.44 33.98 -4.80
C ALA A 411 32.88 34.66 -3.54
N MET A 412 31.56 34.78 -3.42
CA MET A 412 30.88 35.37 -2.26
C MET A 412 31.03 34.52 -0.99
N LEU A 413 31.09 33.22 -1.10
CA LEU A 413 31.42 32.30 0.02
C LEU A 413 32.87 32.51 0.49
N LEU A 414 33.83 32.63 -0.45
CA LEU A 414 35.23 32.87 -0.13
C LEU A 414 35.48 34.24 0.46
N SER A 415 34.75 35.27 0.01
CA SER A 415 34.86 36.63 0.52
C SER A 415 34.14 36.88 1.85
N GLY A 416 33.24 35.98 2.25
CA GLY A 416 32.38 36.13 3.43
C GLY A 416 31.14 36.99 3.19
N GLU A 417 30.90 37.44 1.94
CA GLU A 417 29.63 38.10 1.57
C GLU A 417 28.41 37.15 1.72
N ILE A 418 28.67 35.84 1.64
CA ILE A 418 27.72 34.79 2.08
C ILE A 418 28.40 34.01 3.20
N ARG A 419 27.73 33.90 4.35
CA ARG A 419 28.17 33.08 5.48
C ARG A 419 27.47 31.74 5.45
N VAL A 420 28.15 30.73 5.97
CA VAL A 420 27.53 29.43 6.28
C VAL A 420 27.23 29.42 7.78
N VAL A 421 25.98 29.21 8.13
CA VAL A 421 25.53 28.98 9.52
C VAL A 421 25.29 27.49 9.71
N ASP A 422 25.86 26.96 10.78
CA ASP A 422 25.65 25.57 11.20
C ASP A 422 24.40 25.49 12.08
N CYS A 423 23.34 24.93 11.53
CA CYS A 423 22.05 24.76 12.22
C CYS A 423 21.94 23.39 12.92
N THR A 424 23.09 22.80 13.33
CA THR A 424 23.16 21.44 13.85
C THR A 424 23.62 21.43 15.31
N ALA A 425 22.93 20.67 16.16
CA ALA A 425 23.39 20.33 17.50
C ALA A 425 24.53 19.29 17.44
N VAL A 426 25.41 19.29 18.43
CA VAL A 426 26.46 18.26 18.54
C VAL A 426 25.83 16.91 18.83
N LEU A 427 26.16 15.91 18.00
CA LEU A 427 25.69 14.53 18.20
C LEU A 427 26.71 13.75 19.01
N GLY A 428 26.29 13.21 20.15
CA GLY A 428 27.13 12.44 21.05
C GLY A 428 26.33 11.71 22.15
N PRO A 429 27.01 11.05 23.11
CA PRO A 429 26.33 10.28 24.15
C PRO A 429 25.35 11.09 25.02
N ASP A 430 25.55 12.40 25.12
CA ASP A 430 24.70 13.32 25.88
C ASP A 430 23.57 13.93 25.03
N THR A 431 23.42 13.51 23.79
CA THR A 431 22.32 13.98 22.93
C THR A 431 20.98 13.57 23.55
N PRO A 432 20.04 14.52 23.78
CA PRO A 432 18.70 14.21 24.27
C PRO A 432 17.97 13.25 23.32
N ILE A 433 17.30 12.27 23.87
CA ILE A 433 16.50 11.27 23.14
C ILE A 433 15.07 11.34 23.65
N LEU A 434 14.11 11.38 22.71
CA LEU A 434 12.68 11.37 23.03
C LEU A 434 12.30 10.10 23.79
N HIS A 435 11.56 10.26 24.88
CA HIS A 435 11.00 9.16 25.65
C HIS A 435 9.50 9.03 25.35
N LEU A 436 9.13 7.91 24.75
CA LEU A 436 7.73 7.54 24.52
C LEU A 436 7.31 6.49 25.55
N PRO A 437 6.04 6.50 26.02
CA PRO A 437 5.52 5.45 26.88
C PRO A 437 5.73 4.05 26.28
N GLU A 438 6.16 3.08 27.09
CA GLU A 438 6.53 1.73 26.62
C GLU A 438 5.36 0.97 25.95
N ASP A 439 4.12 1.29 26.31
CA ASP A 439 2.90 0.75 25.71
C ASP A 439 2.55 1.39 24.37
N PHE A 440 3.16 2.53 24.05
CA PHE A 440 2.98 3.24 22.78
C PHE A 440 4.06 2.87 21.74
N ALA A 441 5.34 2.86 22.13
CA ALA A 441 6.44 2.56 21.21
C ALA A 441 7.70 2.07 21.93
N VAL A 442 8.57 1.39 21.17
CA VAL A 442 9.93 1.10 21.62
C VAL A 442 10.80 2.32 21.36
N ASN A 443 11.43 2.83 22.41
CA ASN A 443 12.28 4.02 22.35
C ASN A 443 13.56 3.79 21.55
N THR A 444 14.01 4.82 20.86
CA THR A 444 15.32 4.85 20.22
C THR A 444 16.43 4.75 21.28
N PRO A 445 17.52 3.99 21.06
CA PRO A 445 18.62 3.91 22.04
C PRO A 445 19.39 5.24 22.11
N LYS A 446 20.03 5.51 23.24
CA LYS A 446 21.00 6.61 23.36
C LYS A 446 22.15 6.43 22.36
N VAL A 447 22.75 7.54 21.97
CA VAL A 447 23.90 7.53 21.07
C VAL A 447 25.12 6.93 21.80
N GLU A 448 25.72 5.90 21.20
CA GLU A 448 26.93 5.28 21.69
C GLU A 448 28.09 5.56 20.73
N MET A 449 29.23 5.99 21.28
CA MET A 449 30.47 6.19 20.53
C MET A 449 31.53 5.23 21.06
N HIS A 450 32.01 4.35 20.22
CA HIS A 450 33.02 3.34 20.59
C HIS A 450 34.32 3.59 19.85
N LYS A 451 35.39 3.87 20.61
CA LYS A 451 36.72 4.06 20.06
C LYS A 451 37.25 2.74 19.49
N ILE A 452 37.72 2.78 18.24
CA ILE A 452 38.42 1.66 17.61
C ILE A 452 39.93 1.85 17.76
N SER A 453 40.46 3.04 17.43
CA SER A 453 41.85 3.42 17.63
C SER A 453 42.01 4.94 17.80
N GLU A 454 43.10 5.36 18.41
CA GLU A 454 43.48 6.77 18.57
C GLU A 454 45.01 6.89 18.59
N TYR A 455 45.64 6.69 17.42
CA TYR A 455 47.09 6.70 17.24
C TYR A 455 47.82 5.68 18.16
N ASP A 456 47.17 4.53 18.40
CA ASP A 456 47.60 3.49 19.33
C ASP A 456 47.93 2.17 18.57
N ALA A 457 48.10 1.07 19.32
CA ALA A 457 48.44 -0.24 18.75
C ALA A 457 47.36 -0.80 17.82
N ASN A 458 46.09 -0.36 17.96
CA ASN A 458 45.00 -0.79 17.10
C ASN A 458 44.93 0.01 15.78
N GLY A 459 45.71 1.12 15.68
CA GLY A 459 45.77 1.94 14.49
C GLY A 459 46.79 3.09 14.68
N PRO A 460 48.09 2.89 14.43
CA PRO A 460 49.15 3.86 14.79
C PRO A 460 49.09 5.15 13.96
N PHE A 461 48.40 5.16 12.84
CA PHE A 461 48.37 6.29 11.89
C PHE A 461 47.03 7.03 11.84
N PHE A 462 45.97 6.55 12.55
CA PHE A 462 44.63 7.13 12.47
C PHE A 462 43.86 6.96 13.78
N ALA A 463 42.87 7.83 13.94
CA ALA A 463 41.85 7.74 14.98
C ALA A 463 40.48 7.59 14.36
N TRP A 464 39.70 6.65 14.84
CA TRP A 464 38.33 6.41 14.38
C TRP A 464 37.48 5.72 15.44
N ASN A 465 36.16 5.93 15.28
CA ASN A 465 35.13 5.34 16.13
C ASN A 465 34.10 4.61 15.28
N TRP A 466 33.35 3.69 15.87
CA TRP A 466 32.06 3.29 15.34
C TRP A 466 30.95 3.88 16.23
N LEU A 467 29.78 4.14 15.62
CA LEU A 467 28.66 4.76 16.26
C LEU A 467 27.47 3.79 16.27
N LYS A 468 26.71 3.79 17.37
CA LYS A 468 25.40 3.15 17.47
C LYS A 468 24.40 4.24 17.84
N LEU A 469 23.39 4.44 16.99
CA LEU A 469 22.39 5.49 17.15
C LEU A 469 21.13 5.14 16.36
N GLY A 470 20.01 5.74 16.73
CA GLY A 470 18.78 5.70 15.94
C GLY A 470 18.81 6.73 14.82
N GLU A 471 18.02 6.49 13.77
CA GLU A 471 17.90 7.41 12.63
C GLU A 471 17.41 8.81 13.04
N HIS A 472 16.55 8.88 14.07
CA HIS A 472 15.95 10.10 14.59
C HIS A 472 16.64 10.56 15.89
N SER A 473 17.95 10.85 15.81
CA SER A 473 18.77 11.27 16.95
C SER A 473 19.43 12.62 16.71
N GLY A 474 19.36 13.54 17.69
CA GLY A 474 19.90 14.90 17.59
C GLY A 474 19.23 15.72 16.48
N THR A 475 19.98 16.59 15.81
CA THR A 475 19.46 17.28 14.61
C THR A 475 19.28 16.26 13.49
N HIS A 476 18.02 15.98 13.13
CA HIS A 476 17.71 14.93 12.19
C HIS A 476 16.66 15.35 11.15
N PHE A 477 16.60 14.57 10.10
CA PHE A 477 15.68 14.67 8.97
C PHE A 477 14.68 13.53 9.05
N ASP A 478 13.39 13.82 8.86
CA ASP A 478 12.31 12.86 8.74
C ASP A 478 11.91 12.73 7.28
N ALA A 479 12.07 11.53 6.73
CA ALA A 479 11.58 11.18 5.41
C ALA A 479 10.11 10.74 5.48
N PRO A 480 9.33 10.80 4.39
CA PRO A 480 7.91 10.47 4.42
C PRO A 480 7.58 9.09 5.01
N HIS A 481 8.43 8.10 4.82
CA HIS A 481 8.26 6.76 5.40
C HIS A 481 8.40 6.70 6.92
N HIS A 482 8.86 7.76 7.57
CA HIS A 482 8.90 7.83 9.03
C HIS A 482 7.50 7.72 9.66
N TRP A 483 6.47 8.21 8.98
CA TRP A 483 5.10 8.21 9.50
C TRP A 483 4.16 7.39 8.62
N ILE A 484 3.13 6.79 9.24
CA ILE A 484 2.18 5.91 8.56
C ILE A 484 1.47 6.56 7.37
N SER A 485 1.25 7.88 7.40
CA SER A 485 0.63 8.62 6.30
C SER A 485 1.52 8.73 5.06
N GLY A 486 2.84 8.57 5.21
CA GLY A 486 3.82 8.63 4.12
C GLY A 486 4.35 7.27 3.64
N LYS A 487 3.91 6.17 4.24
CA LYS A 487 4.46 4.81 4.06
C LYS A 487 4.42 4.24 2.64
N ASP A 488 3.64 4.84 1.73
CA ASP A 488 3.42 4.29 0.38
C ASP A 488 4.15 5.08 -0.72
N PHE A 489 4.98 6.08 -0.37
CA PHE A 489 5.77 6.84 -1.35
C PHE A 489 7.02 6.06 -1.79
N GLU A 490 7.24 5.87 -3.10
CA GLU A 490 8.45 5.23 -3.65
C GLU A 490 9.73 6.04 -3.39
N ASP A 491 9.60 7.37 -3.37
CA ASP A 491 10.65 8.33 -3.05
C ASP A 491 10.59 8.79 -1.58
N GLY A 492 9.96 8.00 -0.72
CA GLY A 492 9.72 8.32 0.69
C GLY A 492 10.85 7.93 1.64
N TYR A 493 11.88 7.23 1.21
CA TYR A 493 13.06 6.87 2.01
C TYR A 493 14.25 7.81 1.74
N THR A 494 15.20 7.85 2.66
CA THR A 494 16.38 8.72 2.54
C THR A 494 17.28 8.37 1.35
N ASP A 495 17.24 7.14 0.85
CA ASP A 495 17.99 6.69 -0.33
C ASP A 495 17.26 6.90 -1.66
N THR A 496 15.96 7.14 -1.62
CA THR A 496 15.11 7.29 -2.83
C THR A 496 14.55 8.70 -3.06
N LEU A 497 14.63 9.59 -2.05
CA LEU A 497 14.11 10.96 -2.15
C LEU A 497 14.76 11.78 -3.29
N ASP A 498 14.01 12.75 -3.84
CA ASP A 498 14.55 13.69 -4.83
C ASP A 498 15.48 14.70 -4.16
N VAL A 499 16.78 14.61 -4.47
CA VAL A 499 17.84 15.49 -3.92
C VAL A 499 17.67 16.96 -4.27
N GLN A 500 16.88 17.31 -5.29
CA GLN A 500 16.58 18.71 -5.63
C GLN A 500 15.76 19.39 -4.53
N ARG A 501 15.07 18.61 -3.69
CA ARG A 501 14.19 19.11 -2.64
C ARG A 501 14.89 19.40 -1.31
N ILE A 502 16.10 18.87 -1.09
CA ILE A 502 16.83 19.05 0.17
C ILE A 502 17.67 20.32 0.23
N VAL A 503 17.78 21.07 -0.88
CA VAL A 503 18.44 22.37 -0.96
C VAL A 503 17.43 23.39 -1.47
N ALA A 504 16.93 24.27 -0.60
CA ALA A 504 15.88 25.21 -0.96
C ALA A 504 15.91 26.47 -0.09
N PRO A 505 15.25 27.57 -0.52
CA PRO A 505 15.06 28.76 0.33
C PRO A 505 14.40 28.40 1.65
N VAL A 506 14.74 29.11 2.72
CA VAL A 506 14.15 28.89 4.05
C VAL A 506 13.55 30.18 4.60
N ASN A 507 12.37 30.04 5.18
CA ASN A 507 11.65 31.09 5.90
C ASN A 507 11.67 30.77 7.39
N VAL A 508 12.11 31.72 8.22
CA VAL A 508 12.22 31.57 9.67
C VAL A 508 11.08 32.35 10.34
N ILE A 509 10.21 31.65 11.03
CA ILE A 509 9.14 32.24 11.84
C ILE A 509 9.64 32.33 13.27
N ASP A 510 9.91 33.55 13.74
CA ASP A 510 10.45 33.80 15.07
C ASP A 510 9.35 33.80 16.12
N CYS A 511 9.37 32.78 17.00
CA CYS A 511 8.47 32.60 18.12
C CYS A 511 9.24 32.47 19.46
N ALA A 512 10.50 32.92 19.52
CA ALA A 512 11.36 32.74 20.68
C ALA A 512 10.79 33.44 21.94
N GLN A 513 10.16 34.60 21.79
CA GLN A 513 9.54 35.30 22.93
C GLN A 513 8.33 34.51 23.44
N GLN A 514 7.43 34.08 22.56
CA GLN A 514 6.24 33.34 22.93
C GLN A 514 6.59 31.99 23.58
N ALA A 515 7.58 31.28 23.04
CA ALA A 515 8.07 30.02 23.57
C ALA A 515 8.76 30.17 24.94
N ALA A 516 9.34 31.35 25.23
CA ALA A 516 9.91 31.65 26.54
C ALA A 516 8.85 31.95 27.60
N GLU A 517 7.72 32.54 27.20
CA GLU A 517 6.59 32.86 28.05
C GLU A 517 5.67 31.66 28.30
N ASP A 518 5.53 30.78 27.29
CA ASP A 518 4.66 29.61 27.32
C ASP A 518 5.33 28.43 26.58
N ALA A 519 5.66 27.39 27.34
CA ALA A 519 6.27 26.18 26.78
C ALA A 519 5.34 25.41 25.83
N ASP A 520 4.02 25.55 26.00
CA ASP A 520 2.99 24.93 25.15
C ASP A 520 2.51 25.87 24.04
N PHE A 521 3.28 26.90 23.71
CA PHE A 521 2.93 27.84 22.65
C PHE A 521 2.64 27.14 21.32
N LEU A 522 1.48 27.43 20.74
CA LEU A 522 1.03 26.89 19.47
C LEU A 522 1.11 27.93 18.35
N LEU A 523 1.93 27.68 17.34
CA LEU A 523 1.97 28.45 16.10
C LEU A 523 0.71 28.19 15.28
N THR A 524 -0.09 29.22 15.03
CA THR A 524 -1.33 29.14 14.26
C THR A 524 -1.16 29.65 12.82
N ALA A 525 -2.13 29.33 11.95
CA ALA A 525 -2.16 29.86 10.59
C ALA A 525 -2.20 31.42 10.57
N GLU A 526 -2.81 32.05 11.56
CA GLU A 526 -2.87 33.50 11.65
C GLU A 526 -1.51 34.12 11.97
N HIS A 527 -0.70 33.47 12.79
CA HIS A 527 0.69 33.88 13.02
C HIS A 527 1.52 33.83 11.73
N VAL A 528 1.35 32.77 10.94
CA VAL A 528 2.04 32.63 9.64
C VAL A 528 1.58 33.73 8.67
N LYS A 529 0.29 34.01 8.56
CA LYS A 529 -0.25 35.07 7.71
C LYS A 529 0.26 36.47 8.13
N ALA A 530 0.37 36.74 9.43
CA ALA A 530 0.94 37.97 9.94
C ALA A 530 2.44 38.11 9.59
N TRP A 531 3.17 36.99 9.67
CA TRP A 531 4.56 36.93 9.23
C TRP A 531 4.68 37.22 7.72
N GLU A 532 3.80 36.62 6.88
CA GLU A 532 3.77 36.88 5.44
C GLU A 532 3.47 38.32 5.08
N GLN A 533 2.61 38.99 5.83
CA GLN A 533 2.35 40.44 5.61
C GLN A 533 3.60 41.30 5.80
N THR A 534 4.51 40.88 6.67
CA THR A 534 5.73 41.63 6.99
C THR A 534 6.90 41.25 6.08
N HIS A 535 7.03 39.96 5.73
CA HIS A 535 8.21 39.43 5.06
C HIS A 535 7.93 38.91 3.64
N GLY A 536 6.67 38.97 3.17
CA GLY A 536 6.22 38.47 1.87
C GLY A 536 5.85 36.99 1.92
N GLU A 537 5.04 36.59 0.95
CA GLU A 537 4.43 35.23 0.90
C GLU A 537 5.47 34.10 0.86
N ILE A 538 5.22 33.01 1.59
CA ILE A 538 5.94 31.73 1.48
C ILE A 538 5.70 31.18 0.08
N GLN A 539 6.76 30.74 -0.60
CA GLN A 539 6.70 30.26 -1.97
C GLN A 539 6.68 28.72 -2.02
N PRO A 540 6.08 28.11 -3.06
CA PRO A 540 6.16 26.68 -3.27
C PRO A 540 7.62 26.20 -3.37
N GLY A 541 7.95 25.15 -2.62
CA GLY A 541 9.30 24.60 -2.55
C GLY A 541 10.17 25.21 -1.44
N ASP A 542 9.70 26.21 -0.69
CA ASP A 542 10.43 26.76 0.45
C ASP A 542 10.42 25.79 1.65
N TRP A 543 11.49 25.79 2.44
CA TRP A 543 11.48 25.32 3.82
C TRP A 543 10.84 26.38 4.73
N VAL A 544 10.12 25.94 5.75
CA VAL A 544 9.63 26.78 6.84
C VAL A 544 10.15 26.24 8.15
N VAL A 545 10.79 27.07 8.96
CA VAL A 545 11.32 26.65 10.26
C VAL A 545 10.83 27.61 11.36
N MET A 546 10.49 27.03 12.52
CA MET A 546 10.06 27.77 13.70
C MET A 546 11.24 27.98 14.63
N ARG A 547 11.61 29.23 14.87
CA ARG A 547 12.60 29.61 15.87
C ARG A 547 11.91 29.72 17.23
N THR A 548 12.42 29.01 18.22
CA THR A 548 11.92 29.00 19.61
C THR A 548 13.01 29.23 20.64
N ASP A 549 14.28 29.26 20.21
CA ASP A 549 15.47 29.24 21.07
C ASP A 549 15.52 28.01 22.03
N TRP A 550 14.78 26.95 21.69
CA TRP A 550 14.72 25.72 22.47
C TRP A 550 16.04 24.96 22.48
N ASP A 551 16.81 25.05 21.41
CA ASP A 551 18.15 24.49 21.27
C ASP A 551 19.10 24.93 22.40
N LYS A 552 18.88 26.10 23.00
CA LYS A 552 19.67 26.61 24.13
C LYS A 552 19.49 25.78 25.40
N ARG A 553 18.47 24.92 25.46
CA ARG A 553 18.20 23.99 26.57
C ARG A 553 18.89 22.63 26.39
N ALA A 554 19.41 22.31 25.20
CA ALA A 554 19.94 20.99 24.84
C ALA A 554 21.20 20.54 25.62
N HIS A 555 21.75 21.43 26.47
CA HIS A 555 22.83 21.09 27.40
C HIS A 555 22.34 20.29 28.62
N ASP A 556 21.06 20.19 28.85
CA ASP A 556 20.40 19.43 29.90
C ASP A 556 19.19 18.70 29.30
N GLU A 557 19.22 17.35 29.33
CA GLU A 557 18.19 16.51 28.73
C GLU A 557 16.79 16.80 29.33
N ALA A 558 16.70 16.94 30.66
CA ALA A 558 15.43 17.19 31.32
C ALA A 558 14.84 18.55 30.97
N LEU A 559 15.68 19.57 30.82
CA LEU A 559 15.24 20.90 30.37
C LEU A 559 14.81 20.91 28.89
N PHE A 560 15.47 20.11 28.07
CA PHE A 560 15.19 20.05 26.62
C PHE A 560 13.92 19.27 26.34
N LEU A 561 13.74 18.12 26.96
CA LEU A 561 12.53 17.28 26.84
C LEU A 561 11.33 17.94 27.52
N ASN A 562 11.54 18.56 28.66
CA ASN A 562 10.53 19.26 29.45
C ASN A 562 9.28 18.38 29.67
N GLU A 563 9.54 17.13 30.09
CA GLU A 563 8.51 16.11 30.32
C GLU A 563 7.94 16.23 31.74
N ASP A 564 6.67 15.91 31.91
CA ASP A 564 6.08 15.73 33.22
C ASP A 564 6.69 14.55 33.95
N PRO A 565 6.69 14.58 35.31
CA PRO A 565 7.19 13.47 36.12
C PRO A 565 6.48 12.15 35.89
N ASP A 566 5.21 12.20 35.45
CA ASP A 566 4.43 11.06 34.98
C ASP A 566 4.09 11.26 33.49
N PRO A 567 4.80 10.60 32.58
CA PRO A 567 4.60 10.76 31.14
C PRO A 567 3.21 10.28 30.63
N HIS A 568 2.44 9.59 31.48
CA HIS A 568 1.05 9.20 31.16
C HIS A 568 0.02 10.29 31.47
N GLU A 569 0.36 11.32 32.24
CA GLU A 569 -0.58 12.40 32.59
C GLU A 569 -0.66 13.44 31.48
N ASP A 570 0.39 14.19 31.22
CA ASP A 570 0.35 15.27 30.25
C ASP A 570 1.42 15.16 29.14
N GLY A 571 2.53 14.48 29.39
CA GLY A 571 3.59 14.23 28.42
C GLY A 571 4.62 15.34 28.34
N SER A 572 5.12 15.63 27.16
CA SER A 572 6.16 16.64 26.90
C SER A 572 5.52 18.02 26.64
N HIS A 573 6.19 19.08 27.11
CA HIS A 573 5.79 20.48 26.94
C HIS A 573 6.82 21.20 26.07
N SER A 574 6.53 21.33 24.78
CA SER A 574 7.36 22.08 23.83
C SER A 574 6.51 22.74 22.77
N PRO A 575 6.91 23.94 22.26
CA PRO A 575 6.14 24.66 21.27
C PRO A 575 6.13 23.96 19.92
N GLY A 576 5.06 24.15 19.16
CA GLY A 576 4.91 23.58 17.82
C GLY A 576 3.70 24.11 17.06
N PRO A 577 3.37 23.54 15.89
CA PRO A 577 2.28 24.03 15.04
C PRO A 577 0.93 23.45 15.44
N THR A 578 -0.16 24.21 15.21
CA THR A 578 -1.53 23.66 15.22
C THR A 578 -1.81 22.87 13.94
N THR A 579 -2.87 22.08 13.95
CA THR A 579 -3.39 21.37 12.77
C THR A 579 -3.66 22.33 11.60
N GLU A 580 -4.34 23.45 11.87
CA GLU A 580 -4.67 24.48 10.87
C GLU A 580 -3.42 25.19 10.33
N CYS A 581 -2.39 25.34 11.18
CA CYS A 581 -1.11 25.88 10.74
C CYS A 581 -0.45 24.97 9.72
N MET A 582 -0.40 23.67 9.98
CA MET A 582 0.19 22.70 9.06
C MET A 582 -0.59 22.63 7.74
N ASP A 583 -1.93 22.60 7.78
CA ASP A 583 -2.74 22.63 6.58
C ASP A 583 -2.50 23.91 5.75
N TYR A 584 -2.39 25.07 6.42
CA TYR A 584 -2.08 26.33 5.74
C TYR A 584 -0.70 26.31 5.09
N LEU A 585 0.34 25.88 5.81
CA LEU A 585 1.71 25.80 5.28
C LEU A 585 1.81 24.84 4.08
N LEU A 586 1.18 23.68 4.17
CA LEU A 586 1.14 22.71 3.07
C LEU A 586 0.34 23.24 1.87
N SER A 587 -0.71 24.05 2.09
CA SER A 587 -1.43 24.73 1.01
C SER A 587 -0.55 25.70 0.22
N LYS A 588 0.53 26.24 0.82
CA LYS A 588 1.55 27.06 0.14
C LYS A 588 2.55 26.24 -0.67
N GLY A 589 2.55 24.91 -0.51
CA GLY A 589 3.43 24.01 -1.25
C GLY A 589 4.86 23.96 -0.71
N ILE A 590 5.06 24.11 0.59
CA ILE A 590 6.37 23.98 1.23
C ILE A 590 7.00 22.62 0.95
N VAL A 591 8.33 22.55 0.95
CA VAL A 591 9.06 21.28 0.82
C VAL A 591 9.17 20.55 2.15
N GLY A 592 9.17 21.29 3.25
CA GLY A 592 9.26 20.73 4.58
C GLY A 592 9.13 21.78 5.68
N TRP A 593 8.99 21.27 6.89
CA TRP A 593 8.86 22.02 8.13
C TRP A 593 9.96 21.65 9.11
N GLY A 594 10.44 22.61 9.92
CA GLY A 594 11.48 22.35 10.90
C GLY A 594 11.24 23.03 12.25
N SER A 595 11.76 22.42 13.32
CA SER A 595 11.66 22.87 14.70
C SER A 595 13.01 22.79 15.43
N GLN A 596 13.20 23.61 16.47
CA GLN A 596 14.31 23.49 17.43
C GLN A 596 14.00 22.53 18.58
N CYS A 597 12.76 22.02 18.68
CA CYS A 597 12.35 21.05 19.68
C CYS A 597 12.77 19.63 19.30
N ILE A 598 12.55 18.67 20.20
CA ILE A 598 12.94 17.27 20.03
C ILE A 598 12.24 16.61 18.82
N GLY A 599 11.07 17.08 18.43
CA GLY A 599 10.28 16.62 17.28
C GLY A 599 9.76 17.79 16.43
N THR A 600 9.04 17.47 15.38
CA THR A 600 8.40 18.43 14.47
C THR A 600 7.05 18.94 14.97
N ASP A 601 6.42 18.24 15.89
CA ASP A 601 5.14 18.59 16.53
C ASP A 601 5.34 19.32 17.87
N ALA A 602 4.27 19.92 18.38
CA ALA A 602 4.20 20.40 19.76
C ALA A 602 4.23 19.20 20.74
N GLY A 603 4.75 19.42 21.95
CA GLY A 603 4.80 18.37 22.98
C GLY A 603 3.44 17.74 23.27
N MET A 604 2.37 18.56 23.31
CA MET A 604 1.00 18.14 23.56
C MET A 604 0.24 17.64 22.31
N ALA A 605 0.94 17.44 21.18
CA ALA A 605 0.29 17.14 19.88
C ALA A 605 -0.44 15.78 19.84
N GLY A 606 -0.13 14.87 20.74
CA GLY A 606 -0.90 13.61 20.88
C GLY A 606 -2.38 13.81 21.20
N LYS A 607 -2.77 14.97 21.77
CA LYS A 607 -4.15 15.35 22.10
C LYS A 607 -4.85 16.14 20.98
N MET A 608 -4.17 16.45 19.88
CA MET A 608 -4.73 17.17 18.72
C MET A 608 -5.51 16.23 17.80
N SER A 609 -6.24 16.79 16.84
CA SER A 609 -7.01 16.04 15.85
C SER A 609 -6.63 16.51 14.43
N PRO A 610 -5.96 15.66 13.61
CA PRO A 610 -5.40 14.37 13.98
C PRO A 610 -4.26 14.51 15.00
N PRO A 611 -3.92 13.45 15.74
CA PRO A 611 -2.73 13.46 16.60
C PRO A 611 -1.45 13.70 15.77
N TYR A 612 -0.49 14.42 16.34
CA TYR A 612 0.79 14.72 15.70
C TYR A 612 0.63 15.32 14.28
N PRO A 613 -0.02 16.50 14.16
CA PRO A 613 -0.40 17.07 12.87
C PRO A 613 0.80 17.38 11.95
N ALA A 614 1.96 17.75 12.49
CA ALA A 614 3.13 17.98 11.65
C ALA A 614 3.59 16.67 10.99
N HIS A 615 3.84 15.61 11.75
CA HIS A 615 4.18 14.30 11.17
C HIS A 615 3.10 13.81 10.21
N ASN A 616 1.84 13.86 10.64
CA ASN A 616 0.73 13.33 9.85
C ASN A 616 0.61 14.02 8.49
N TYR A 617 0.63 15.35 8.48
CA TYR A 617 0.36 16.15 7.27
C TYR A 617 1.59 16.28 6.37
N LEU A 618 2.79 16.48 6.93
CA LEU A 618 4.03 16.53 6.13
C LEU A 618 4.21 15.25 5.31
N HIS A 619 4.16 14.12 6.00
CA HIS A 619 4.45 12.84 5.35
C HIS A 619 3.31 12.38 4.44
N ARG A 620 2.04 12.71 4.77
CA ARG A 620 0.90 12.55 3.86
C ARG A 620 1.11 13.26 2.50
N ASP A 621 1.73 14.43 2.54
CA ASP A 621 1.94 15.26 1.34
C ASP A 621 3.36 15.09 0.74
N ASN A 622 4.07 14.01 1.11
CA ASN A 622 5.45 13.73 0.68
C ASN A 622 6.40 14.89 1.00
N CYS A 623 6.23 15.57 2.14
CA CYS A 623 7.08 16.62 2.64
C CYS A 623 7.96 16.10 3.78
N PHE A 624 9.02 16.88 4.09
CA PHE A 624 10.08 16.47 5.01
C PHE A 624 9.96 17.18 6.36
N GLY A 625 10.40 16.50 7.43
CA GLY A 625 10.55 17.05 8.76
C GLY A 625 12.01 17.36 9.10
N LEU A 626 12.24 18.37 9.95
CA LEU A 626 13.52 18.63 10.59
C LEU A 626 13.31 18.88 12.07
N ALA A 627 14.00 18.16 12.92
CA ALA A 627 13.92 18.31 14.36
C ALA A 627 15.26 18.67 14.98
N SER A 628 15.21 19.23 16.18
CA SER A 628 16.38 19.65 16.98
C SER A 628 17.34 20.55 16.19
N LEU A 629 16.83 21.48 15.37
CA LEU A 629 17.65 22.49 14.71
C LEU A 629 18.29 23.43 15.74
N SER A 630 19.43 24.03 15.42
CA SER A 630 20.16 24.96 16.27
C SER A 630 20.46 26.28 15.53
N ASN A 631 20.77 27.32 16.29
CA ASN A 631 21.27 28.62 15.75
C ASN A 631 20.33 29.29 14.74
N LEU A 632 19.02 29.06 14.81
CA LEU A 632 18.06 29.75 13.91
C LEU A 632 17.98 31.25 14.15
N ASP A 633 18.46 31.75 15.29
CA ASP A 633 18.61 33.17 15.61
C ASP A 633 19.65 33.90 14.72
N GLN A 634 20.51 33.14 14.02
CA GLN A 634 21.51 33.69 13.10
C GLN A 634 20.98 33.79 11.65
N LEU A 635 19.79 33.29 11.37
CA LEU A 635 19.17 33.34 10.07
C LEU A 635 18.24 34.57 9.94
N PRO A 636 18.19 35.22 8.76
CA PRO A 636 17.17 36.22 8.50
C PRO A 636 15.79 35.56 8.37
N PRO A 637 14.69 36.30 8.61
CA PRO A 637 13.35 35.81 8.38
C PRO A 637 13.15 35.22 6.98
N LYS A 638 13.79 35.80 5.95
CA LYS A 638 13.75 35.39 4.56
C LYS A 638 15.07 35.69 3.85
N GLY A 639 15.40 34.90 2.81
CA GLY A 639 16.58 35.14 1.96
C GLY A 639 17.77 34.23 2.28
N ALA A 640 17.63 33.26 3.16
CA ALA A 640 18.60 32.18 3.35
C ALA A 640 18.26 30.95 2.50
N ILE A 641 19.27 30.11 2.24
CA ILE A 641 19.11 28.80 1.60
C ILE A 641 19.51 27.74 2.62
N LEU A 642 18.63 26.78 2.89
CA LEU A 642 18.89 25.64 3.76
C LEU A 642 19.34 24.42 2.95
N ILE A 643 20.37 23.76 3.43
CA ILE A 643 20.89 22.47 2.96
C ILE A 643 20.60 21.46 4.07
N ALA A 644 19.62 20.58 3.86
CA ALA A 644 19.15 19.60 4.83
C ALA A 644 19.32 18.18 4.26
N ALA A 645 20.57 17.73 4.09
CA ALA A 645 20.90 16.49 3.39
C ALA A 645 20.99 15.30 4.37
N PRO A 646 20.04 14.33 4.34
CA PRO A 646 20.13 13.09 5.10
C PRO A 646 21.24 12.18 4.57
N LEU A 647 21.72 11.28 5.43
CA LEU A 647 22.52 10.16 4.99
C LEU A 647 21.68 9.28 4.04
N LYS A 648 22.30 8.78 2.98
CA LYS A 648 21.64 7.89 2.02
C LYS A 648 21.63 6.45 2.57
N ILE A 649 20.76 6.21 3.56
CA ILE A 649 20.59 4.91 4.20
C ILE A 649 19.59 4.09 3.39
N GLU A 650 19.93 2.85 3.06
CA GLU A 650 19.03 1.94 2.35
C GLU A 650 17.74 1.72 3.15
N ASN A 651 16.59 2.11 2.57
CA ASN A 651 15.27 2.14 3.21
C ASN A 651 15.24 2.94 4.53
N GLY A 652 16.10 3.94 4.69
CA GLY A 652 16.15 4.79 5.88
C GLY A 652 14.91 5.69 5.97
N THR A 653 14.28 5.72 7.15
CA THR A 653 13.10 6.56 7.41
C THR A 653 13.46 7.98 7.83
N GLY A 654 14.71 8.19 8.20
CA GLY A 654 15.32 9.46 8.57
C GLY A 654 16.82 9.32 8.72
N SER A 655 17.49 10.36 9.15
CA SER A 655 18.89 10.29 9.59
C SER A 655 19.31 11.53 10.36
N PRO A 656 20.29 11.46 11.27
CA PRO A 656 21.04 12.62 11.69
C PRO A 656 21.61 13.36 10.48
N ILE A 657 21.59 14.69 10.51
CA ILE A 657 22.11 15.54 9.42
C ILE A 657 23.08 16.60 9.92
N ARG A 658 23.87 17.17 9.01
CA ARG A 658 24.50 18.46 9.19
C ARG A 658 23.68 19.49 8.43
N ALA A 659 22.73 20.14 9.12
CA ALA A 659 21.92 21.21 8.56
C ALA A 659 22.75 22.48 8.42
N LEU A 660 22.89 23.00 7.21
CA LEU A 660 23.68 24.21 6.92
C LEU A 660 22.79 25.25 6.24
N ALA A 661 22.89 26.52 6.67
CA ALA A 661 22.21 27.61 6.00
C ALA A 661 23.23 28.59 5.36
N LEU A 662 23.03 28.92 4.08
CA LEU A 662 23.70 30.01 3.41
C LEU A 662 22.94 31.30 3.70
N VAL A 663 23.57 32.25 4.36
CA VAL A 663 22.94 33.52 4.75
C VAL A 663 23.74 34.72 4.23
N PRO A 664 23.07 35.85 3.93
CA PRO A 664 23.80 37.07 3.62
C PRO A 664 24.79 37.45 4.74
N GLY A 665 26.04 37.70 4.40
CA GLY A 665 27.02 38.24 5.34
C GLY A 665 26.59 39.64 5.76
N GLY A 666 26.43 39.89 7.05
CA GLY A 666 26.20 41.21 7.56
C GLY A 666 27.43 42.09 7.28
N ARG A 667 27.20 43.37 6.89
CA ARG A 667 28.26 44.38 6.85
C ARG A 667 28.65 44.78 8.25
#